data_857e4aff8af8ecf4e2c3bc28f9ab554a
#
_entry.id   857e4aff8af8ecf4e2c3bc28f9ab554a
#
_cell.length_a   1.000
_cell.length_b   1.000
_cell.length_c   1.000
_cell.angle_alpha   90.00
_cell.angle_beta   90.00
_cell.angle_gamma   90.00
#
_symmetry.space_group_name_H-M   'P 1'
#
loop_
_entity.id
_entity.type
_entity.pdbx_description
1 polymer ?
#
loop_
_entity_poly.entity_id
_entity_poly.type
_entity_poly.pdbx_seq_one_letter_code
_entity_poly.pdbx_strand_id
1 'polypeptide(L)'
;MLFIIYSATDSSSIENSLGLPEYSYYFVLKEFRPMLEKLGRVQLVKHPETEVDALYDECLARGEPCVFLSFSPPNKTLTTLRCPTIPVFAWEFDTLPDEVWDDEPNNDWTQVLRTLGRAITHSRHTVATIRRALGDDFPVISVPAPVWDRFQPLRDKYPPSLSRGPVTLNIRGSVIDSREMQKAVVQGGDQPALLPYRKSLRYRLGATKRHAIEWYRDVIRDLLPGRLAALLSNSLRQANWKRQQRNKNRAQAKSPETAPISLTLDGILYTAVFNPCDGRKNWLDMLSAFLEAFSECPDATLAMKFTHLNSDWAFAMLKDALHRAPAFKCRVLAIHGFLENDAYDQLIAASTYTVNSSLGEGQCLPLMEFMACGKPAIAPRNTAMEDYIDEEVAFIVASSEEPCCWPHDSRMVHRAHRHRLDWASLRDALRASYQVATRDPERYLHMANESIRRQRDNASHWVALEKLGVFFGLRQPPEVHLQQQPEELPSLPMDLPNRCGLHDAVMSGWFNTHTGELVSGFRIASDDVVVDVGCGSGGASLFCARQGATVYFSDLEEHKIAKVAERLKVIGNDQCFGLVSDTNPLPLADGIANRVVAMEMLEHVDDPGQIMHELVRIGRPGALYLLSVPDARGEYLQKEIAAPEHFEAPNHVRIFSREDFARLVEEAGLIIEQRQYAGFYWVIWMYLFWAYQKHSGLPYEGATLDKITPPYPEILEDWAKMWLKILQTPEGPQIKNLLDESLAKNQIIIARKP
;
A
#
# COMPACT_ATOMS: atom_id res chain seq x y z
N MET A 1 4.59 2.39 -29.03
CA MET A 1 5.38 1.26 -28.48
C MET A 1 4.50 0.03 -28.39
N LEU A 2 5.01 -1.16 -28.72
CA LEU A 2 4.32 -2.43 -28.52
C LEU A 2 4.84 -3.11 -27.24
N PHE A 3 3.93 -3.48 -26.36
CA PHE A 3 4.18 -4.35 -25.21
C PHE A 3 3.71 -5.77 -25.55
N ILE A 4 4.63 -6.69 -25.69
CA ILE A 4 4.32 -8.11 -25.79
C ILE A 4 4.31 -8.64 -24.37
N ILE A 5 3.22 -9.32 -23.96
CA ILE A 5 3.07 -9.79 -22.58
C ILE A 5 2.80 -11.29 -22.53
N TYR A 6 3.32 -11.96 -21.51
CA TYR A 6 3.18 -13.39 -21.32
C TYR A 6 3.09 -13.78 -19.84
N SER A 7 2.25 -14.76 -19.56
CA SER A 7 2.24 -15.52 -18.31
C SER A 7 1.98 -16.99 -18.62
N ALA A 8 2.61 -17.91 -17.90
CA ALA A 8 2.44 -19.35 -18.07
C ALA A 8 1.02 -19.85 -17.78
N THR A 9 0.21 -19.06 -17.08
CA THR A 9 -1.19 -19.31 -16.79
C THR A 9 -2.06 -18.28 -17.52
N ASP A 10 -3.16 -18.70 -18.13
CA ASP A 10 -4.14 -17.86 -18.83
C ASP A 10 -5.57 -18.03 -18.28
N SER A 11 -6.53 -17.28 -18.80
CA SER A 11 -7.94 -17.33 -18.38
C SER A 11 -8.60 -18.71 -18.56
N SER A 12 -8.12 -19.52 -19.47
CA SER A 12 -8.66 -20.86 -19.73
C SER A 12 -8.08 -21.94 -18.80
N SER A 13 -6.90 -21.67 -18.23
CA SER A 13 -6.15 -22.60 -17.38
C SER A 13 -6.18 -22.24 -15.89
N ILE A 14 -6.69 -21.04 -15.54
CA ILE A 14 -6.58 -20.48 -14.17
C ILE A 14 -7.23 -21.35 -13.11
N GLU A 15 -8.40 -21.92 -13.35
CA GLU A 15 -9.10 -22.79 -12.40
C GLU A 15 -8.31 -24.06 -12.11
N ASN A 16 -7.60 -24.59 -13.12
CA ASN A 16 -6.77 -25.77 -13.04
C ASN A 16 -5.33 -25.48 -12.55
N SER A 17 -5.01 -24.19 -12.32
CA SER A 17 -3.68 -23.75 -11.89
C SER A 17 -3.62 -23.33 -10.43
N LEU A 18 -4.73 -23.46 -9.68
CA LEU A 18 -4.82 -23.12 -8.26
C LEU A 18 -3.65 -23.68 -7.44
N GLY A 19 -2.86 -22.77 -6.83
CA GLY A 19 -1.73 -23.13 -5.97
C GLY A 19 -0.45 -23.57 -6.69
N LEU A 20 -0.41 -23.49 -8.03
CA LEU A 20 0.86 -23.60 -8.76
C LEU A 20 1.67 -22.29 -8.58
N PRO A 21 3.01 -22.35 -8.66
CA PRO A 21 3.84 -21.16 -8.49
C PRO A 21 3.48 -20.01 -9.44
N GLU A 22 3.04 -20.32 -10.64
CA GLU A 22 2.68 -19.37 -11.70
C GLU A 22 1.27 -18.78 -11.57
N TYR A 23 0.45 -19.28 -10.65
CA TYR A 23 -0.94 -18.86 -10.46
C TYR A 23 -1.07 -17.36 -10.18
N SER A 24 -0.23 -16.80 -9.32
CA SER A 24 -0.27 -15.38 -8.95
C SER A 24 0.12 -14.45 -10.09
N TYR A 25 1.03 -14.85 -10.98
CA TYR A 25 1.48 -14.04 -12.12
C TYR A 25 0.36 -13.71 -13.12
N TYR A 26 -0.63 -14.59 -13.25
CA TYR A 26 -1.82 -14.30 -14.06
C TYR A 26 -2.59 -13.08 -13.54
N PHE A 27 -2.80 -12.99 -12.22
CA PHE A 27 -3.51 -11.87 -11.62
C PHE A 27 -2.68 -10.59 -11.74
N VAL A 28 -1.38 -10.66 -11.52
CA VAL A 28 -0.48 -9.51 -11.71
C VAL A 28 -0.56 -9.01 -13.16
N LEU A 29 -0.43 -9.91 -14.15
CA LEU A 29 -0.54 -9.54 -15.57
C LEU A 29 -1.91 -8.90 -15.88
N LYS A 30 -2.99 -9.45 -15.34
CA LYS A 30 -4.35 -8.93 -15.52
C LYS A 30 -4.48 -7.49 -15.02
N GLU A 31 -3.90 -7.17 -13.87
CA GLU A 31 -3.93 -5.82 -13.30
C GLU A 31 -2.95 -4.85 -14.03
N PHE A 32 -1.84 -5.34 -14.56
CA PHE A 32 -0.88 -4.53 -15.33
C PHE A 32 -1.38 -4.20 -16.74
N ARG A 33 -2.14 -5.08 -17.37
CA ARG A 33 -2.56 -4.94 -18.77
C ARG A 33 -3.27 -3.61 -19.07
N PRO A 34 -4.25 -3.13 -18.30
CA PRO A 34 -4.91 -1.84 -18.55
C PRO A 34 -3.93 -0.65 -18.49
N MET A 35 -2.87 -0.75 -17.68
CA MET A 35 -1.85 0.30 -17.58
C MET A 35 -0.96 0.30 -18.82
N LEU A 36 -0.55 -0.87 -19.28
CA LEU A 36 0.25 -1.02 -20.50
C LEU A 36 -0.54 -0.57 -21.74
N GLU A 37 -1.87 -0.85 -21.79
CA GLU A 37 -2.76 -0.39 -22.86
C GLU A 37 -2.89 1.14 -22.93
N LYS A 38 -2.74 1.84 -21.79
CA LYS A 38 -2.66 3.31 -21.76
C LYS A 38 -1.30 3.86 -22.23
N LEU A 39 -0.24 3.07 -22.12
CA LEU A 39 1.12 3.44 -22.52
C LEU A 39 1.45 3.07 -23.97
N GLY A 40 0.72 2.12 -24.56
CA GLY A 40 0.96 1.67 -25.92
C GLY A 40 0.05 0.53 -26.34
N ARG A 41 0.39 -0.12 -27.46
CA ARG A 41 -0.32 -1.32 -27.91
C ARG A 41 0.13 -2.51 -27.07
N VAL A 42 -0.78 -3.43 -26.75
CA VAL A 42 -0.50 -4.63 -25.98
C VAL A 42 -0.87 -5.88 -26.77
N GLN A 43 0.04 -6.83 -26.85
CA GLN A 43 -0.16 -8.14 -27.48
C GLN A 43 0.15 -9.26 -26.50
N LEU A 44 -0.88 -10.05 -26.17
CA LEU A 44 -0.70 -11.28 -25.38
C LEU A 44 -0.25 -12.43 -26.29
N VAL A 45 0.82 -13.13 -25.90
CA VAL A 45 1.34 -14.32 -26.60
C VAL A 45 1.15 -15.58 -25.75
N LYS A 46 1.06 -16.75 -26.42
CA LYS A 46 0.94 -18.06 -25.75
C LYS A 46 2.22 -18.88 -25.85
N HIS A 47 2.95 -18.72 -26.94
CA HIS A 47 4.20 -19.45 -27.24
C HIS A 47 5.32 -18.44 -27.47
N PRO A 48 5.89 -17.88 -26.37
CA PRO A 48 6.85 -16.79 -26.48
C PRO A 48 8.09 -17.16 -27.32
N GLU A 49 8.49 -18.44 -27.32
CA GLU A 49 9.64 -18.94 -28.08
C GLU A 49 9.51 -18.76 -29.61
N THR A 50 8.29 -18.67 -30.11
CA THR A 50 8.02 -18.58 -31.54
C THR A 50 7.32 -17.30 -31.97
N GLU A 51 6.55 -16.68 -31.06
CA GLU A 51 5.72 -15.52 -31.38
C GLU A 51 6.45 -14.18 -31.16
N VAL A 52 7.31 -14.10 -30.12
CA VAL A 52 7.88 -12.81 -29.69
C VAL A 52 8.81 -12.22 -30.74
N ASP A 53 9.78 -12.98 -31.23
CA ASP A 53 10.75 -12.46 -32.22
C ASP A 53 10.10 -12.14 -33.58
N ALA A 54 9.02 -12.86 -33.96
CA ALA A 54 8.25 -12.55 -35.16
C ALA A 54 7.55 -11.17 -35.03
N LEU A 55 6.91 -10.89 -33.88
CA LEU A 55 6.30 -9.60 -33.59
C LEU A 55 7.35 -8.49 -33.49
N TYR A 56 8.51 -8.80 -32.95
CA TYR A 56 9.62 -7.86 -32.88
C TYR A 56 10.13 -7.45 -34.27
N ASP A 57 10.28 -8.42 -35.20
CA ASP A 57 10.66 -8.14 -36.59
C ASP A 57 9.63 -7.24 -37.29
N GLU A 58 8.34 -7.48 -37.07
CA GLU A 58 7.28 -6.59 -37.58
C GLU A 58 7.40 -5.16 -37.02
N CYS A 59 7.71 -5.01 -35.75
CA CYS A 59 7.91 -3.70 -35.13
C CYS A 59 9.14 -2.99 -35.68
N LEU A 60 10.26 -3.70 -35.88
CA LEU A 60 11.47 -3.16 -36.49
C LEU A 60 11.18 -2.65 -37.89
N ALA A 61 10.45 -3.42 -38.70
CA ALA A 61 10.07 -3.02 -40.07
C ALA A 61 9.21 -1.74 -40.11
N ARG A 62 8.46 -1.44 -39.01
CA ARG A 62 7.64 -0.23 -38.88
C ARG A 62 8.33 0.90 -38.13
N GLY A 63 9.54 0.71 -37.62
CA GLY A 63 10.23 1.67 -36.77
C GLY A 63 9.52 1.86 -35.40
N GLU A 64 8.73 0.87 -34.93
CA GLU A 64 8.00 0.93 -33.69
C GLU A 64 8.81 0.32 -32.55
N PRO A 65 9.05 1.04 -31.44
CA PRO A 65 9.67 0.44 -30.25
C PRO A 65 8.84 -0.74 -29.71
N CYS A 66 9.52 -1.81 -29.31
CA CYS A 66 8.90 -3.03 -28.83
C CYS A 66 9.65 -3.59 -27.62
N VAL A 67 8.91 -4.16 -26.66
CA VAL A 67 9.47 -4.83 -25.48
C VAL A 67 8.61 -6.03 -25.09
N PHE A 68 9.27 -7.10 -24.66
CA PHE A 68 8.61 -8.30 -24.13
C PHE A 68 8.65 -8.29 -22.60
N LEU A 69 7.49 -8.36 -21.96
CA LEU A 69 7.32 -8.47 -20.51
C LEU A 69 6.94 -9.90 -20.15
N SER A 70 7.85 -10.63 -19.53
CA SER A 70 7.62 -11.97 -19.05
C SER A 70 7.19 -11.94 -17.59
N PHE A 71 5.91 -12.20 -17.31
CA PHE A 71 5.40 -12.34 -15.95
C PHE A 71 5.77 -13.71 -15.40
N SER A 72 7.03 -13.82 -15.01
CA SER A 72 7.67 -15.06 -14.56
C SER A 72 8.93 -14.76 -13.75
N PRO A 73 9.36 -15.67 -12.86
CA PRO A 73 10.64 -15.51 -12.16
C PRO A 73 11.80 -15.59 -13.16
N PRO A 74 12.98 -15.04 -12.83
CA PRO A 74 14.14 -14.98 -13.73
C PRO A 74 14.52 -16.33 -14.35
N ASN A 75 14.55 -17.40 -13.57
CA ASN A 75 14.90 -18.75 -14.08
C ASN A 75 13.92 -19.35 -15.11
N LYS A 76 12.74 -18.75 -15.29
CA LYS A 76 11.74 -19.14 -16.27
C LYS A 76 11.58 -18.14 -17.41
N THR A 77 12.32 -17.06 -17.37
CA THR A 77 12.32 -16.02 -18.40
C THR A 77 13.29 -16.41 -19.51
N LEU A 78 12.84 -16.29 -20.76
CA LEU A 78 13.67 -16.61 -21.94
C LEU A 78 14.78 -15.55 -22.08
N THR A 79 16.02 -16.01 -22.18
CA THR A 79 17.22 -15.17 -22.37
C THR A 79 17.74 -15.16 -23.80
N THR A 80 17.14 -15.95 -24.68
CA THR A 80 17.62 -16.17 -26.06
C THR A 80 16.89 -15.36 -27.13
N LEU A 81 15.88 -14.58 -26.72
CA LEU A 81 15.10 -13.75 -27.63
C LEU A 81 15.89 -12.50 -28.08
N ARG A 82 15.65 -12.07 -29.33
CA ARG A 82 16.21 -10.81 -29.86
C ARG A 82 15.45 -9.59 -29.36
N CYS A 83 14.16 -9.77 -29.09
CA CYS A 83 13.32 -8.72 -28.50
C CYS A 83 13.83 -8.36 -27.09
N PRO A 84 14.00 -7.07 -26.77
CA PRO A 84 14.30 -6.65 -25.38
C PRO A 84 13.31 -7.27 -24.40
N THR A 85 13.81 -8.09 -23.48
CA THR A 85 13.00 -8.89 -22.57
C THR A 85 13.18 -8.42 -21.14
N ILE A 86 12.08 -8.21 -20.42
CA ILE A 86 12.07 -7.75 -19.03
C ILE A 86 11.27 -8.74 -18.18
N PRO A 87 11.86 -9.39 -17.17
CA PRO A 87 11.14 -10.20 -16.22
C PRO A 87 10.34 -9.31 -15.27
N VAL A 88 9.10 -9.71 -15.01
CA VAL A 88 8.20 -9.08 -14.04
C VAL A 88 7.91 -10.10 -12.95
N PHE A 89 8.48 -9.92 -11.76
CA PHE A 89 8.44 -10.96 -10.73
C PHE A 89 8.41 -10.43 -9.30
N ALA A 90 7.96 -11.29 -8.39
CA ALA A 90 7.96 -11.08 -6.95
C ALA A 90 9.07 -11.93 -6.30
N TRP A 91 9.71 -11.39 -5.26
CA TRP A 91 10.72 -12.09 -4.48
C TRP A 91 10.67 -11.66 -3.02
N GLU A 92 10.72 -12.61 -2.11
CA GLU A 92 10.55 -12.39 -0.69
C GLU A 92 11.80 -12.56 0.15
N PHE A 93 12.92 -12.95 -0.44
CA PHE A 93 14.17 -13.23 0.28
C PHE A 93 15.14 -12.05 0.13
N ASP A 94 16.05 -11.94 1.10
CA ASP A 94 17.06 -10.90 1.17
C ASP A 94 18.24 -11.10 0.23
N THR A 95 18.38 -12.30 -0.37
CA THR A 95 19.43 -12.66 -1.34
C THR A 95 18.81 -13.23 -2.62
N LEU A 96 19.48 -13.03 -3.75
CA LEU A 96 19.12 -13.70 -5.01
C LEU A 96 19.88 -15.02 -5.16
N PRO A 97 19.27 -16.03 -5.80
CA PRO A 97 20.01 -17.18 -6.30
C PRO A 97 21.17 -16.73 -7.20
N ASP A 98 22.39 -17.06 -6.81
CA ASP A 98 23.64 -16.67 -7.48
C ASP A 98 24.53 -17.87 -7.78
N GLU A 99 23.96 -19.07 -7.73
CA GLU A 99 24.65 -20.33 -7.96
C GLU A 99 23.85 -21.24 -8.90
N VAL A 100 24.56 -22.07 -9.65
CA VAL A 100 23.95 -23.13 -10.48
C VAL A 100 23.74 -24.38 -9.64
N TRP A 101 22.56 -24.99 -9.69
CA TRP A 101 22.26 -26.30 -9.12
C TRP A 101 21.37 -27.12 -10.04
N ASP A 102 21.37 -28.43 -9.86
CA ASP A 102 20.64 -29.41 -10.69
C ASP A 102 20.97 -29.32 -12.19
N ASP A 103 22.18 -28.87 -12.54
CA ASP A 103 22.66 -28.67 -13.92
C ASP A 103 21.80 -27.67 -14.73
N GLU A 104 21.08 -26.74 -14.03
CA GLU A 104 20.22 -25.75 -14.65
C GLU A 104 20.87 -24.35 -14.52
N PRO A 105 21.48 -23.81 -15.62
CA PRO A 105 22.18 -22.53 -15.58
C PRO A 105 21.30 -21.37 -15.15
N ASN A 106 20.01 -21.39 -15.48
CA ASN A 106 19.06 -20.34 -15.15
C ASN A 106 18.70 -20.29 -13.65
N ASN A 107 19.16 -21.25 -12.83
CA ASN A 107 19.05 -21.16 -11.39
C ASN A 107 19.94 -20.04 -10.81
N ASP A 108 21.00 -19.65 -11.49
CA ASP A 108 21.72 -18.40 -11.21
C ASP A 108 20.95 -17.20 -11.79
N TRP A 109 20.09 -16.60 -10.93
CA TRP A 109 19.29 -15.46 -11.31
C TRP A 109 20.12 -14.20 -11.57
N THR A 110 21.27 -14.09 -10.95
CA THR A 110 22.16 -12.94 -11.17
C THR A 110 22.68 -12.92 -12.60
N GLN A 111 23.01 -14.08 -13.14
CA GLN A 111 23.45 -14.21 -14.54
C GLN A 111 22.29 -13.96 -15.52
N VAL A 112 21.10 -14.48 -15.23
CA VAL A 112 19.90 -14.22 -16.03
C VAL A 112 19.58 -12.73 -16.08
N LEU A 113 19.54 -12.06 -14.93
CA LEU A 113 19.25 -10.63 -14.84
C LEU A 113 20.31 -9.77 -15.53
N ARG A 114 21.61 -10.11 -15.43
CA ARG A 114 22.67 -9.43 -16.18
C ARG A 114 22.49 -9.56 -17.68
N THR A 115 22.06 -10.73 -18.15
CA THR A 115 21.81 -10.98 -19.58
C THR A 115 20.62 -10.15 -20.08
N LEU A 116 19.56 -10.03 -19.29
CA LEU A 116 18.35 -9.28 -19.65
C LEU A 116 18.51 -7.76 -19.45
N GLY A 117 19.41 -7.33 -18.55
CA GLY A 117 19.80 -5.95 -18.34
C GLY A 117 18.79 -5.06 -17.61
N ARG A 118 17.55 -5.50 -17.41
CA ARG A 118 16.46 -4.74 -16.76
C ARG A 118 15.49 -5.67 -16.04
N ALA A 119 14.79 -5.18 -14.99
CA ALA A 119 13.76 -5.95 -14.30
C ALA A 119 12.64 -5.03 -13.76
N ILE A 120 11.45 -5.59 -13.58
CA ILE A 120 10.33 -5.00 -12.85
C ILE A 120 9.99 -5.95 -11.70
N THR A 121 9.86 -5.42 -10.51
CA THR A 121 9.47 -6.18 -9.32
C THR A 121 8.33 -5.48 -8.57
N HIS A 122 7.85 -6.03 -7.46
CA HIS A 122 6.64 -5.55 -6.82
C HIS A 122 6.87 -4.90 -5.45
N SER A 123 8.12 -4.86 -4.96
CA SER A 123 8.46 -4.29 -3.66
C SER A 123 9.81 -3.60 -3.65
N ARG A 124 9.98 -2.62 -2.75
CA ARG A 124 11.28 -1.99 -2.48
C ARG A 124 12.27 -2.99 -1.91
N HIS A 125 11.80 -3.95 -1.11
CA HIS A 125 12.61 -5.05 -0.60
C HIS A 125 13.30 -5.81 -1.74
N THR A 126 12.55 -6.23 -2.77
CA THR A 126 13.14 -6.94 -3.93
C THR A 126 14.08 -6.04 -4.74
N VAL A 127 13.77 -4.75 -4.90
CA VAL A 127 14.69 -3.78 -5.55
C VAL A 127 16.02 -3.73 -4.82
N ALA A 128 15.99 -3.59 -3.50
CA ALA A 128 17.20 -3.56 -2.66
C ALA A 128 18.01 -4.87 -2.77
N THR A 129 17.33 -6.02 -2.78
CA THR A 129 17.96 -7.33 -2.96
C THR A 129 18.66 -7.44 -4.33
N ILE A 130 18.00 -7.01 -5.40
CA ILE A 130 18.58 -7.02 -6.76
C ILE A 130 19.78 -6.10 -6.83
N ARG A 131 19.70 -4.88 -6.34
CA ARG A 131 20.79 -3.90 -6.36
C ARG A 131 21.97 -4.37 -5.52
N ARG A 132 21.74 -4.99 -4.38
CA ARG A 132 22.82 -5.58 -3.56
C ARG A 132 23.62 -6.65 -4.34
N ALA A 133 22.94 -7.44 -5.18
CA ALA A 133 23.57 -8.52 -5.95
C ALA A 133 24.19 -8.06 -7.28
N LEU A 134 23.62 -7.03 -7.94
CA LEU A 134 24.00 -6.62 -9.30
C LEU A 134 24.63 -5.23 -9.39
N GLY A 135 24.59 -4.43 -8.33
CA GLY A 135 25.03 -3.05 -8.25
C GLY A 135 23.86 -2.05 -8.23
N ASP A 136 24.08 -0.88 -7.63
CA ASP A 136 23.05 0.15 -7.42
C ASP A 136 22.51 0.72 -8.73
N ASP A 137 23.33 0.71 -9.80
CA ASP A 137 22.98 1.21 -11.12
C ASP A 137 22.14 0.22 -11.95
N PHE A 138 21.89 -1.01 -11.45
CA PHE A 138 21.10 -1.98 -12.21
C PHE A 138 19.67 -1.45 -12.40
N PRO A 139 19.16 -1.38 -13.67
CA PRO A 139 17.85 -0.81 -13.98
C PRO A 139 16.70 -1.68 -13.50
N VAL A 140 16.25 -1.46 -12.26
CA VAL A 140 15.13 -2.16 -11.65
C VAL A 140 14.20 -1.18 -10.95
N ILE A 141 12.88 -1.40 -11.08
CA ILE A 141 11.86 -0.64 -10.39
C ILE A 141 10.89 -1.53 -9.62
N SER A 142 10.29 -0.94 -8.56
CA SER A 142 9.17 -1.53 -7.84
C SER A 142 7.86 -0.98 -8.39
N VAL A 143 7.04 -1.84 -8.97
CA VAL A 143 5.66 -1.54 -9.38
C VAL A 143 4.75 -2.58 -8.76
N PRO A 144 4.09 -2.31 -7.63
CA PRO A 144 3.06 -3.19 -7.07
C PRO A 144 1.93 -3.42 -8.08
N ALA A 145 1.29 -4.58 -8.03
CA ALA A 145 0.10 -4.82 -8.85
C ALA A 145 -0.98 -3.79 -8.50
N PRO A 146 -1.53 -3.06 -9.48
CA PRO A 146 -2.42 -1.93 -9.24
C PRO A 146 -3.85 -2.39 -8.92
N VAL A 147 -4.05 -2.99 -7.76
CA VAL A 147 -5.32 -3.60 -7.34
C VAL A 147 -6.34 -2.60 -6.81
N TRP A 148 -5.93 -1.39 -6.38
CA TRP A 148 -6.81 -0.46 -5.68
C TRP A 148 -8.04 -0.02 -6.50
N ASP A 149 -7.85 0.31 -7.77
CA ASP A 149 -8.92 0.83 -8.64
C ASP A 149 -9.99 -0.23 -8.95
N ARG A 150 -9.60 -1.50 -9.05
CA ARG A 150 -10.51 -2.63 -9.27
C ARG A 150 -11.62 -2.70 -8.24
N PHE A 151 -11.33 -2.33 -7.00
CA PHE A 151 -12.27 -2.42 -5.88
C PHE A 151 -13.06 -1.15 -5.63
N GLN A 152 -12.98 -0.12 -6.49
CA GLN A 152 -13.80 1.08 -6.38
C GLN A 152 -15.31 0.76 -6.28
N PRO A 153 -15.90 -0.07 -7.18
CA PRO A 153 -17.32 -0.39 -7.09
C PRO A 153 -17.71 -1.10 -5.78
N LEU A 154 -16.79 -1.91 -5.22
CA LEU A 154 -17.03 -2.60 -3.96
C LEU A 154 -16.99 -1.62 -2.78
N ARG A 155 -16.06 -0.67 -2.77
CA ARG A 155 -16.00 0.40 -1.76
C ARG A 155 -17.25 1.29 -1.79
N ASP A 156 -17.70 1.68 -2.99
CA ASP A 156 -18.88 2.52 -3.16
C ASP A 156 -20.14 1.81 -2.65
N LYS A 157 -20.25 0.51 -2.91
CA LYS A 157 -21.36 -0.32 -2.44
C LYS A 157 -21.30 -0.66 -0.96
N TYR A 158 -20.10 -0.83 -0.42
CA TYR A 158 -19.84 -1.28 0.95
C TYR A 158 -18.74 -0.42 1.60
N PRO A 159 -19.06 0.82 1.98
CA PRO A 159 -18.08 1.66 2.69
C PRO A 159 -17.63 1.01 4.00
N PRO A 160 -16.47 1.37 4.54
CA PRO A 160 -15.97 0.85 5.80
C PRO A 160 -17.01 0.94 6.92
N SER A 161 -17.28 -0.18 7.57
CA SER A 161 -18.27 -0.26 8.66
C SER A 161 -18.06 -1.53 9.48
N LEU A 162 -18.26 -1.44 10.78
CA LEU A 162 -18.30 -2.60 11.70
C LEU A 162 -19.66 -3.29 11.72
N SER A 163 -20.73 -2.52 11.55
CA SER A 163 -22.11 -3.01 11.68
C SER A 163 -22.62 -3.58 10.38
N ARG A 164 -22.27 -4.83 10.09
CA ARG A 164 -22.88 -5.58 8.98
C ARG A 164 -23.61 -6.78 9.51
N GLY A 165 -24.85 -6.93 9.07
CA GLY A 165 -25.64 -8.13 9.31
C GLY A 165 -24.99 -9.37 8.66
N PRO A 166 -25.55 -10.56 8.91
CA PRO A 166 -25.06 -11.80 8.33
C PRO A 166 -25.02 -11.73 6.80
N VAL A 167 -23.92 -12.14 6.20
CA VAL A 167 -23.72 -12.23 4.75
C VAL A 167 -23.74 -13.69 4.31
N THR A 168 -24.52 -14.02 3.30
CA THR A 168 -24.61 -15.39 2.78
C THR A 168 -23.80 -15.51 1.49
N LEU A 169 -22.81 -16.41 1.48
CA LEU A 169 -22.01 -16.78 0.31
C LEU A 169 -22.51 -18.07 -0.30
N ASN A 170 -22.59 -18.12 -1.62
CA ASN A 170 -22.81 -19.36 -2.36
C ASN A 170 -21.49 -19.85 -2.96
N ILE A 171 -21.00 -20.99 -2.49
CA ILE A 171 -19.66 -21.48 -2.79
C ILE A 171 -19.78 -22.80 -3.55
N ARG A 172 -19.11 -22.91 -4.69
CA ARG A 172 -18.88 -24.20 -5.38
C ARG A 172 -17.54 -24.75 -4.89
N GLY A 173 -17.59 -25.75 -4.03
CA GLY A 173 -16.37 -26.34 -3.47
C GLY A 173 -16.62 -27.12 -2.18
N SER A 174 -15.64 -27.16 -1.31
CA SER A 174 -15.69 -27.85 -0.02
C SER A 174 -15.50 -26.85 1.13
N VAL A 175 -16.28 -27.00 2.17
CA VAL A 175 -16.23 -26.16 3.38
C VAL A 175 -16.08 -27.04 4.61
N ILE A 176 -15.24 -26.62 5.56
CA ILE A 176 -15.20 -27.12 6.91
C ILE A 176 -15.68 -25.99 7.82
N ASP A 177 -16.67 -26.27 8.65
CA ASP A 177 -17.20 -25.36 9.68
C ASP A 177 -17.10 -26.04 11.04
N SER A 178 -16.36 -25.42 11.98
CA SER A 178 -16.18 -25.97 13.32
C SER A 178 -17.50 -26.04 14.09
N ARG A 179 -18.47 -25.15 13.84
CA ARG A 179 -19.81 -25.20 14.46
C ARG A 179 -20.58 -26.47 14.08
N GLU A 180 -20.49 -26.91 12.82
CA GLU A 180 -21.12 -28.15 12.37
C GLU A 180 -20.41 -29.40 12.94
N MET A 181 -19.10 -29.35 13.08
CA MET A 181 -18.34 -30.43 13.73
C MET A 181 -18.73 -30.58 15.20
N GLN A 182 -18.91 -29.50 15.92
CA GLN A 182 -19.34 -29.51 17.36
C GLN A 182 -20.77 -30.02 17.50
N LYS A 183 -21.73 -29.64 16.63
CA LYS A 183 -23.10 -30.17 16.66
C LYS A 183 -23.14 -31.69 16.44
N ALA A 184 -22.34 -32.21 15.55
CA ALA A 184 -22.27 -33.65 15.31
C ALA A 184 -21.77 -34.43 16.54
N VAL A 185 -20.88 -33.84 17.35
CA VAL A 185 -20.41 -34.44 18.63
C VAL A 185 -21.49 -34.44 19.68
N VAL A 186 -22.30 -33.38 19.78
CA VAL A 186 -23.37 -33.26 20.80
C VAL A 186 -24.57 -34.16 20.51
N GLN A 187 -24.87 -34.47 19.23
CA GLN A 187 -25.99 -35.32 18.81
C GLN A 187 -25.69 -36.82 18.86
N GLY A 188 -24.44 -37.22 18.86
CA GLY A 188 -24.03 -38.60 18.98
C GLY A 188 -23.48 -38.91 20.35
N GLY A 189 -24.38 -39.21 21.33
CA GLY A 189 -24.00 -39.54 22.68
C GLY A 189 -22.96 -40.61 22.83
N ASP A 190 -21.82 -40.44 22.87
CA ASP A 190 -20.54 -40.99 23.28
C ASP A 190 -19.46 -40.18 22.54
N GLN A 191 -18.58 -39.52 23.28
CA GLN A 191 -17.37 -38.97 22.67
C GLN A 191 -16.72 -40.13 21.92
N PRO A 192 -16.56 -40.07 20.58
CA PRO A 192 -15.74 -41.07 19.92
C PRO A 192 -14.38 -40.92 20.57
N ALA A 193 -14.00 -41.90 21.40
CA ALA A 193 -12.65 -42.01 21.89
C ALA A 193 -11.75 -41.70 20.74
N LEU A 194 -10.83 -40.74 20.87
CA LEU A 194 -9.85 -40.31 19.86
C LEU A 194 -9.23 -41.59 19.31
N LEU A 195 -9.85 -42.18 18.29
CA LEU A 195 -9.25 -43.32 17.63
C LEU A 195 -7.96 -42.77 17.02
N PRO A 196 -6.81 -43.30 17.45
CA PRO A 196 -5.53 -42.80 16.93
C PRO A 196 -5.66 -42.86 15.41
N TYR A 197 -5.44 -41.71 14.74
CA TYR A 197 -5.52 -41.59 13.30
C TYR A 197 -4.64 -42.68 12.66
N ARG A 198 -5.28 -43.79 12.27
CA ARG A 198 -4.57 -44.86 11.56
C ARG A 198 -4.35 -44.42 10.13
N LYS A 199 -3.13 -44.00 9.87
CA LYS A 199 -2.66 -43.68 8.52
C LYS A 199 -3.04 -44.83 7.58
N SER A 200 -3.83 -44.53 6.54
CA SER A 200 -4.27 -45.53 5.57
C SER A 200 -3.06 -46.23 4.92
N LEU A 201 -3.23 -47.47 4.46
CA LEU A 201 -2.17 -48.17 3.74
C LEU A 201 -1.62 -47.35 2.56
N ARG A 202 -2.51 -46.63 1.87
CA ARG A 202 -2.17 -45.74 0.75
C ARG A 202 -1.31 -44.52 1.21
N TYR A 203 -1.59 -44.00 2.38
CA TYR A 203 -0.76 -42.92 2.99
C TYR A 203 0.62 -43.44 3.35
N ARG A 204 0.70 -44.65 3.98
CA ARG A 204 1.97 -45.28 4.37
C ARG A 204 2.84 -45.58 3.15
N LEU A 205 2.26 -46.18 2.08
CA LEU A 205 2.97 -46.43 0.82
C LEU A 205 3.45 -45.11 0.16
N GLY A 206 2.64 -44.04 0.21
CA GLY A 206 3.03 -42.72 -0.29
C GLY A 206 4.17 -42.10 0.52
N ALA A 207 4.16 -42.24 1.85
CA ALA A 207 5.21 -41.78 2.73
C ALA A 207 6.52 -42.54 2.49
N THR A 208 6.45 -43.88 2.46
CA THR A 208 7.63 -44.74 2.14
C THR A 208 8.26 -44.34 0.82
N LYS A 209 7.45 -44.08 -0.22
CA LYS A 209 7.95 -43.62 -1.52
C LYS A 209 8.63 -42.28 -1.44
N ARG A 210 8.09 -41.29 -0.67
CA ARG A 210 8.76 -39.99 -0.49
C ARG A 210 10.11 -40.18 0.18
N HIS A 211 10.16 -40.88 1.30
CA HIS A 211 11.41 -41.12 2.01
C HIS A 211 12.43 -41.93 1.17
N ALA A 212 11.98 -42.85 0.34
CA ALA A 212 12.89 -43.56 -0.57
C ALA A 212 13.49 -42.64 -1.65
N ILE A 213 12.70 -41.66 -2.15
CA ILE A 213 13.19 -40.68 -3.13
C ILE A 213 14.15 -39.67 -2.43
N GLU A 214 13.85 -39.25 -1.22
CA GLU A 214 14.72 -38.38 -0.40
C GLU A 214 16.03 -39.11 -0.10
N TRP A 215 15.97 -40.33 0.38
CA TRP A 215 17.14 -41.15 0.65
C TRP A 215 18.00 -41.43 -0.59
N TYR A 216 17.36 -41.69 -1.74
CA TYR A 216 18.07 -41.80 -3.02
C TYR A 216 18.80 -40.50 -3.35
N ARG A 217 18.12 -39.34 -3.23
CA ARG A 217 18.68 -38.05 -3.55
C ARG A 217 19.84 -37.66 -2.62
N ASP A 218 19.65 -37.89 -1.31
CA ASP A 218 20.55 -37.35 -0.28
C ASP A 218 21.69 -38.32 0.07
N VAL A 219 21.59 -39.62 -0.28
CA VAL A 219 22.58 -40.63 0.08
C VAL A 219 23.06 -41.45 -1.11
N ILE A 220 22.13 -42.05 -1.86
CA ILE A 220 22.51 -43.05 -2.89
C ILE A 220 23.08 -42.41 -4.15
N ARG A 221 22.53 -41.26 -4.55
CA ARG A 221 22.93 -40.56 -5.78
C ARG A 221 24.44 -40.31 -5.83
N ASP A 222 25.01 -39.84 -4.73
CA ASP A 222 26.43 -39.46 -4.63
C ASP A 222 27.36 -40.67 -4.54
N LEU A 223 26.80 -41.85 -4.24
CA LEU A 223 27.53 -43.14 -4.23
C LEU A 223 27.54 -43.83 -5.59
N LEU A 224 26.70 -43.35 -6.56
CA LEU A 224 26.58 -43.96 -7.86
C LEU A 224 27.53 -43.33 -8.90
N PRO A 225 28.06 -44.12 -9.86
CA PRO A 225 28.76 -43.54 -11.01
C PRO A 225 27.86 -42.55 -11.74
N GLY A 226 28.38 -41.39 -12.14
CA GLY A 226 27.62 -40.23 -12.67
C GLY A 226 26.64 -40.59 -13.80
N ARG A 227 26.99 -41.53 -14.70
CA ARG A 227 26.09 -42.03 -15.77
C ARG A 227 24.86 -42.76 -15.24
N LEU A 228 25.01 -43.56 -14.17
CA LEU A 228 23.91 -44.26 -13.53
C LEU A 228 23.01 -43.36 -12.72
N ALA A 229 23.61 -42.40 -12.03
CA ALA A 229 22.88 -41.34 -11.28
C ALA A 229 22.03 -40.48 -12.23
N ALA A 230 22.55 -40.10 -13.40
CA ALA A 230 21.84 -39.34 -14.42
C ALA A 230 20.64 -40.15 -15.02
N LEU A 231 20.85 -41.43 -15.34
CA LEU A 231 19.77 -42.27 -15.86
C LEU A 231 18.63 -42.47 -14.87
N LEU A 232 18.92 -42.66 -13.59
CA LEU A 232 17.92 -42.85 -12.53
C LEU A 232 17.20 -41.52 -12.25
N SER A 233 17.92 -40.40 -12.21
CA SER A 233 17.34 -39.07 -12.03
C SER A 233 16.39 -38.70 -13.18
N ASN A 234 16.77 -38.97 -14.43
CA ASN A 234 15.92 -38.73 -15.60
C ASN A 234 14.67 -39.66 -15.60
N SER A 235 14.80 -40.87 -15.16
CA SER A 235 13.67 -41.79 -15.02
C SER A 235 12.67 -41.32 -13.95
N LEU A 236 13.16 -40.82 -12.85
CA LEU A 236 12.34 -40.22 -11.77
C LEU A 236 11.67 -38.93 -12.23
N ARG A 237 12.38 -38.05 -12.96
CA ARG A 237 11.81 -36.84 -13.57
C ARG A 237 10.68 -37.18 -14.56
N GLN A 238 10.88 -38.17 -15.48
CA GLN A 238 9.84 -38.60 -16.41
C GLN A 238 8.64 -39.25 -15.70
N ALA A 239 8.86 -40.01 -14.64
CA ALA A 239 7.78 -40.62 -13.85
C ALA A 239 6.97 -39.53 -13.11
N ASN A 240 7.62 -38.50 -12.58
CA ASN A 240 6.96 -37.34 -11.97
C ASN A 240 6.17 -36.52 -12.99
N TRP A 241 6.75 -36.26 -14.17
CA TRP A 241 6.06 -35.56 -15.25
C TRP A 241 4.80 -36.30 -15.73
N LYS A 242 4.91 -37.61 -15.97
CA LYS A 242 3.76 -38.49 -16.33
C LYS A 242 2.69 -38.49 -15.23
N ARG A 243 3.09 -38.42 -13.96
CA ARG A 243 2.17 -38.34 -12.82
C ARG A 243 1.47 -36.99 -12.75
N GLN A 244 2.18 -35.91 -12.98
CA GLN A 244 1.60 -34.57 -13.06
C GLN A 244 0.60 -34.46 -14.20
N GLN A 245 0.91 -34.98 -15.39
CA GLN A 245 -0.03 -35.05 -16.52
C GLN A 245 -1.27 -35.91 -16.20
N ARG A 246 -1.08 -37.06 -15.55
CA ARG A 246 -2.22 -37.90 -15.11
C ARG A 246 -3.08 -37.23 -14.05
N ASN A 247 -2.48 -36.43 -13.17
CA ASN A 247 -3.21 -35.66 -12.16
C ASN A 247 -3.95 -34.46 -12.82
N LYS A 248 -3.35 -33.78 -13.80
CA LYS A 248 -4.01 -32.76 -14.62
C LYS A 248 -5.23 -33.37 -15.34
N ASN A 249 -5.08 -34.50 -16.00
CA ASN A 249 -6.18 -35.19 -16.71
C ASN A 249 -7.27 -35.73 -15.76
N ARG A 250 -6.91 -36.14 -14.54
CA ARG A 250 -7.89 -36.51 -13.50
C ARG A 250 -8.61 -35.33 -12.87
N ALA A 251 -7.95 -34.20 -12.72
CA ALA A 251 -8.60 -32.96 -12.26
C ALA A 251 -9.61 -32.47 -13.30
N GLN A 252 -9.28 -32.55 -14.60
CA GLN A 252 -10.22 -32.24 -15.70
C GLN A 252 -11.42 -33.24 -15.79
N ALA A 253 -11.25 -34.49 -15.36
CA ALA A 253 -12.32 -35.49 -15.36
C ALA A 253 -13.19 -35.50 -14.09
N LYS A 254 -12.87 -34.71 -13.08
CA LYS A 254 -13.58 -34.60 -11.80
C LYS A 254 -14.02 -33.17 -11.52
N SER A 255 -14.92 -32.66 -12.31
CA SER A 255 -15.87 -31.65 -11.82
C SER A 255 -17.24 -32.35 -11.74
N PRO A 256 -17.64 -32.98 -10.62
CA PRO A 256 -19.05 -33.13 -10.37
C PRO A 256 -19.59 -31.70 -10.24
N GLU A 257 -20.68 -31.34 -10.91
CA GLU A 257 -21.51 -30.19 -10.57
C GLU A 257 -22.01 -30.36 -9.12
N THR A 258 -21.17 -30.03 -8.15
CA THR A 258 -21.60 -29.99 -6.77
C THR A 258 -22.53 -28.80 -6.64
N ALA A 259 -23.74 -29.03 -6.12
CA ALA A 259 -24.66 -27.96 -5.78
C ALA A 259 -23.93 -26.92 -4.91
N PRO A 260 -24.21 -25.63 -5.13
CA PRO A 260 -23.55 -24.57 -4.35
C PRO A 260 -23.88 -24.74 -2.85
N ILE A 261 -22.87 -24.64 -2.00
CA ILE A 261 -23.00 -24.62 -0.55
C ILE A 261 -23.32 -23.20 -0.14
N SER A 262 -24.43 -23.00 0.57
CA SER A 262 -24.78 -21.71 1.16
C SER A 262 -24.10 -21.59 2.52
N LEU A 263 -23.24 -20.61 2.69
CA LEU A 263 -22.48 -20.33 3.90
C LEU A 263 -22.81 -18.95 4.45
N THR A 264 -23.32 -18.86 5.67
CA THR A 264 -23.57 -17.59 6.34
C THR A 264 -22.37 -17.20 7.17
N LEU A 265 -21.85 -15.99 6.93
CA LEU A 265 -20.78 -15.32 7.67
C LEU A 265 -21.39 -14.33 8.65
N ASP A 266 -20.99 -14.38 9.91
CA ASP A 266 -21.49 -13.55 11.00
C ASP A 266 -20.38 -13.22 12.01
N GLY A 267 -20.60 -12.19 12.83
CA GLY A 267 -19.68 -11.76 13.88
C GLY A 267 -18.46 -10.99 13.35
N ILE A 268 -17.40 -10.95 14.16
CA ILE A 268 -16.12 -10.32 13.79
C ILE A 268 -15.31 -11.32 12.97
N LEU A 269 -15.22 -11.04 11.68
CA LEU A 269 -14.65 -11.96 10.69
C LEU A 269 -13.19 -11.64 10.39
N TYR A 270 -12.32 -12.56 10.70
CA TYR A 270 -10.90 -12.57 10.38
C TYR A 270 -10.67 -13.44 9.16
N THR A 271 -10.22 -12.85 8.06
CA THR A 271 -10.08 -13.59 6.79
C THR A 271 -8.62 -13.69 6.35
N ALA A 272 -8.21 -14.89 5.98
CA ALA A 272 -6.91 -15.19 5.39
C ALA A 272 -7.07 -15.98 4.09
N VAL A 273 -6.38 -15.56 3.02
CA VAL A 273 -6.42 -16.21 1.70
C VAL A 273 -5.01 -16.65 1.34
N PHE A 274 -4.78 -17.95 1.23
CA PHE A 274 -3.43 -18.50 1.03
C PHE A 274 -3.40 -19.92 0.45
N ASN A 275 -2.23 -20.33 -0.05
CA ASN A 275 -1.96 -21.71 -0.40
C ASN A 275 -1.57 -22.50 0.88
N PRO A 276 -2.38 -23.45 1.35
CA PRO A 276 -2.09 -24.18 2.59
C PRO A 276 -0.92 -25.15 2.47
N CYS A 277 -0.48 -25.48 1.25
CA CYS A 277 0.67 -26.34 0.99
C CYS A 277 2.01 -25.59 0.95
N ASP A 278 1.97 -24.27 0.98
CA ASP A 278 3.16 -23.42 1.12
C ASP A 278 3.47 -23.24 2.60
N GLY A 279 4.52 -23.90 3.09
CA GLY A 279 4.93 -23.83 4.51
C GLY A 279 5.25 -22.41 5.00
N ARG A 280 5.61 -21.52 4.08
CA ARG A 280 5.87 -20.10 4.36
C ARG A 280 4.62 -19.37 4.88
N LYS A 281 3.40 -19.81 4.55
CA LYS A 281 2.13 -19.17 4.99
C LYS A 281 1.81 -19.38 6.47
N ASN A 282 2.52 -20.29 7.12
CA ASN A 282 2.52 -20.46 8.59
C ASN A 282 1.11 -20.47 9.25
N TRP A 283 0.14 -21.03 8.53
CA TRP A 283 -1.27 -20.96 8.91
C TRP A 283 -1.63 -21.76 10.18
N LEU A 284 -0.80 -22.72 10.61
CA LEU A 284 -1.02 -23.47 11.84
C LEU A 284 -0.77 -22.61 13.09
N ASP A 285 0.25 -21.71 13.04
CA ASP A 285 0.46 -20.74 14.11
C ASP A 285 -0.69 -19.72 14.15
N MET A 286 -1.20 -19.27 12.99
CA MET A 286 -2.38 -18.41 12.91
C MET A 286 -3.60 -19.10 13.54
N LEU A 287 -3.87 -20.35 13.20
CA LEU A 287 -4.97 -21.11 13.76
C LEU A 287 -4.84 -21.27 15.27
N SER A 288 -3.67 -21.69 15.77
CA SER A 288 -3.45 -21.89 17.21
C SER A 288 -3.53 -20.60 18.01
N ALA A 289 -2.97 -19.50 17.50
CA ALA A 289 -3.06 -18.19 18.10
C ALA A 289 -4.51 -17.66 18.13
N PHE A 290 -5.27 -17.89 17.06
CA PHE A 290 -6.69 -17.52 16.99
C PHE A 290 -7.53 -18.30 18.00
N LEU A 291 -7.37 -19.61 18.10
CA LEU A 291 -8.09 -20.46 19.06
C LEU A 291 -7.77 -20.05 20.50
N GLU A 292 -6.52 -19.74 20.80
CA GLU A 292 -6.09 -19.27 22.12
C GLU A 292 -6.64 -17.86 22.43
N ALA A 293 -6.60 -16.95 21.43
CA ALA A 293 -7.09 -15.60 21.61
C ALA A 293 -8.60 -15.54 21.90
N PHE A 294 -9.38 -16.42 21.25
CA PHE A 294 -10.84 -16.33 21.17
C PHE A 294 -11.59 -17.59 21.66
N SER A 295 -10.98 -18.42 22.49
CA SER A 295 -11.61 -19.65 22.98
C SER A 295 -13.01 -19.42 23.58
N GLU A 296 -13.24 -18.28 24.24
CA GLU A 296 -14.50 -17.91 24.88
C GLU A 296 -15.39 -16.94 24.05
N CYS A 297 -14.98 -16.55 22.83
CA CYS A 297 -15.65 -15.53 22.01
C CYS A 297 -16.45 -16.17 20.86
N PRO A 298 -17.77 -16.44 21.03
CA PRO A 298 -18.58 -17.14 20.02
C PRO A 298 -18.84 -16.31 18.75
N ASP A 299 -18.62 -15.01 18.80
CA ASP A 299 -18.79 -14.06 17.70
C ASP A 299 -17.48 -13.79 16.93
N ALA A 300 -16.35 -14.37 17.34
CA ALA A 300 -15.11 -14.33 16.56
C ALA A 300 -15.08 -15.50 15.55
N THR A 301 -14.86 -15.18 14.27
CA THR A 301 -14.80 -16.16 13.18
C THR A 301 -13.49 -16.02 12.40
N LEU A 302 -12.72 -17.11 12.28
CA LEU A 302 -11.57 -17.20 11.35
C LEU A 302 -12.02 -17.88 10.06
N ALA A 303 -11.96 -17.18 8.92
CA ALA A 303 -12.22 -17.72 7.60
C ALA A 303 -10.91 -17.89 6.83
N MET A 304 -10.51 -19.11 6.58
CA MET A 304 -9.33 -19.49 5.80
C MET A 304 -9.76 -19.94 4.40
N LYS A 305 -9.46 -19.14 3.37
CA LYS A 305 -9.71 -19.48 1.98
C LYS A 305 -8.46 -20.14 1.38
N PHE A 306 -8.54 -21.41 1.09
CA PHE A 306 -7.43 -22.21 0.54
C PHE A 306 -7.35 -22.07 -0.98
N THR A 307 -6.14 -21.78 -1.50
CA THR A 307 -5.84 -21.61 -2.93
C THR A 307 -4.92 -22.71 -3.42
N HIS A 308 -5.44 -23.93 -3.51
CA HIS A 308 -4.69 -25.09 -4.02
C HIS A 308 -5.63 -26.08 -4.70
N LEU A 309 -5.16 -26.79 -5.74
CA LEU A 309 -5.98 -27.78 -6.48
C LEU A 309 -6.45 -28.95 -5.60
N ASN A 310 -5.66 -29.34 -4.61
CA ASN A 310 -5.98 -30.43 -3.70
C ASN A 310 -5.69 -30.01 -2.26
N SER A 311 -6.74 -29.79 -1.50
CA SER A 311 -6.67 -29.42 -0.08
C SER A 311 -7.02 -30.56 0.87
N ASP A 312 -7.19 -31.82 0.39
CA ASP A 312 -7.51 -32.96 1.25
C ASP A 312 -6.55 -33.10 2.43
N TRP A 313 -5.25 -32.85 2.18
CA TRP A 313 -4.23 -32.88 3.21
C TRP A 313 -4.42 -31.74 4.23
N ALA A 314 -4.63 -30.51 3.75
CA ALA A 314 -4.82 -29.35 4.61
C ALA A 314 -6.11 -29.48 5.44
N PHE A 315 -7.18 -29.98 4.83
CA PHE A 315 -8.42 -30.30 5.55
C PHE A 315 -8.24 -31.40 6.61
N ALA A 316 -7.45 -32.42 6.32
CA ALA A 316 -7.13 -33.45 7.31
C ALA A 316 -6.32 -32.89 8.48
N MET A 317 -5.33 -32.03 8.19
CA MET A 317 -4.55 -31.35 9.24
C MET A 317 -5.41 -30.42 10.07
N LEU A 318 -6.28 -29.62 9.43
CA LEU A 318 -7.18 -28.71 10.13
C LEU A 318 -8.12 -29.49 11.06
N LYS A 319 -8.74 -30.58 10.58
CA LYS A 319 -9.59 -31.42 11.41
C LYS A 319 -8.83 -32.01 12.58
N ASP A 320 -7.60 -32.49 12.37
CA ASP A 320 -6.75 -33.02 13.44
C ASP A 320 -6.40 -31.92 14.47
N ALA A 321 -6.04 -30.73 14.00
CA ALA A 321 -5.74 -29.60 14.87
C ALA A 321 -6.96 -29.18 15.71
N LEU A 322 -8.15 -29.05 15.10
CA LEU A 322 -9.38 -28.70 15.81
C LEU A 322 -9.81 -29.76 16.83
N HIS A 323 -9.62 -31.05 16.53
CA HIS A 323 -9.91 -32.13 17.47
C HIS A 323 -8.97 -32.18 18.69
N ARG A 324 -7.72 -31.72 18.52
CA ARG A 324 -6.71 -31.68 19.58
C ARG A 324 -6.71 -30.38 20.36
N ALA A 325 -7.36 -29.34 19.85
CA ALA A 325 -7.47 -28.08 20.54
C ALA A 325 -8.26 -28.21 21.86
N PRO A 326 -7.95 -27.44 22.88
CA PRO A 326 -8.86 -27.26 24.03
C PRO A 326 -10.25 -26.81 23.56
N ALA A 327 -11.26 -26.99 24.45
CA ALA A 327 -12.62 -26.54 24.12
C ALA A 327 -12.63 -25.03 23.74
N PHE A 328 -13.33 -24.69 22.67
CA PHE A 328 -13.45 -23.32 22.19
C PHE A 328 -14.86 -23.00 21.68
N LYS A 329 -15.28 -21.75 21.75
CA LYS A 329 -16.59 -21.23 21.29
C LYS A 329 -16.51 -20.44 20.00
N CYS A 330 -15.32 -19.94 19.64
CA CYS A 330 -15.10 -19.22 18.37
C CYS A 330 -15.35 -20.13 17.16
N ARG A 331 -15.52 -19.52 15.99
CA ARG A 331 -15.79 -20.25 14.76
C ARG A 331 -14.55 -20.31 13.87
N VAL A 332 -14.26 -21.48 13.32
CA VAL A 332 -13.22 -21.69 12.31
C VAL A 332 -13.86 -22.23 11.04
N LEU A 333 -13.65 -21.52 9.94
CA LEU A 333 -14.09 -21.87 8.60
C LEU A 333 -12.89 -22.14 7.71
N ALA A 334 -12.91 -23.21 6.94
CA ALA A 334 -11.98 -23.41 5.83
C ALA A 334 -12.76 -23.60 4.53
N ILE A 335 -12.48 -22.79 3.55
CA ILE A 335 -13.16 -22.72 2.25
C ILE A 335 -12.18 -23.14 1.18
N HIS A 336 -12.50 -24.17 0.42
CA HIS A 336 -11.73 -24.64 -0.73
C HIS A 336 -12.59 -24.64 -1.99
N GLY A 337 -12.07 -24.09 -3.06
CA GLY A 337 -12.70 -23.97 -4.36
C GLY A 337 -12.32 -22.66 -5.04
N PHE A 338 -12.61 -22.55 -6.30
CA PHE A 338 -12.50 -21.25 -6.98
C PHE A 338 -13.71 -20.39 -6.58
N LEU A 339 -13.46 -19.17 -6.12
CA LEU A 339 -14.50 -18.18 -5.89
C LEU A 339 -14.59 -17.28 -7.13
N GLU A 340 -15.77 -17.23 -7.73
CA GLU A 340 -16.08 -16.24 -8.75
C GLU A 340 -15.97 -14.82 -8.15
N ASN A 341 -15.79 -13.80 -8.98
CA ASN A 341 -15.57 -12.43 -8.51
C ASN A 341 -16.63 -11.99 -7.49
N ASP A 342 -17.91 -12.22 -7.75
CA ASP A 342 -18.99 -11.81 -6.85
C ASP A 342 -18.91 -12.48 -5.47
N ALA A 343 -18.55 -13.75 -5.41
CA ALA A 343 -18.40 -14.48 -4.15
C ALA A 343 -17.15 -14.03 -3.39
N TYR A 344 -16.08 -13.71 -4.11
CA TYR A 344 -14.85 -13.17 -3.52
C TYR A 344 -15.08 -11.75 -2.97
N ASP A 345 -15.76 -10.90 -3.73
CA ASP A 345 -16.13 -9.54 -3.34
C ASP A 345 -17.04 -9.56 -2.09
N GLN A 346 -18.00 -10.49 -2.03
CA GLN A 346 -18.84 -10.68 -0.84
C GLN A 346 -18.03 -11.15 0.37
N LEU A 347 -17.04 -12.03 0.19
CA LEU A 347 -16.13 -12.45 1.26
C LEU A 347 -15.33 -11.24 1.80
N ILE A 348 -14.77 -10.42 0.89
CA ILE A 348 -14.09 -9.18 1.29
C ILE A 348 -15.06 -8.26 2.02
N ALA A 349 -16.25 -8.02 1.47
CA ALA A 349 -17.25 -7.15 2.08
C ALA A 349 -17.64 -7.61 3.49
N ALA A 350 -17.82 -8.91 3.71
CA ALA A 350 -18.18 -9.49 5.00
C ALA A 350 -17.06 -9.42 6.05
N SER A 351 -15.79 -9.32 5.62
CA SER A 351 -14.64 -9.37 6.50
C SER A 351 -14.50 -8.10 7.34
N THR A 352 -14.13 -8.28 8.62
CA THR A 352 -13.73 -7.19 9.51
C THR A 352 -12.24 -6.93 9.36
N TYR A 353 -11.43 -7.96 9.45
CA TYR A 353 -9.98 -7.90 9.36
C TYR A 353 -9.43 -8.88 8.32
N THR A 354 -8.26 -8.57 7.77
CA THR A 354 -7.47 -9.52 7.01
C THR A 354 -6.27 -9.97 7.82
N VAL A 355 -5.91 -11.26 7.74
CA VAL A 355 -4.80 -11.83 8.53
C VAL A 355 -3.74 -12.40 7.60
N ASN A 356 -2.50 -12.04 7.84
CA ASN A 356 -1.33 -12.64 7.21
C ASN A 356 -0.32 -13.10 8.25
N SER A 357 0.01 -14.39 8.24
CA SER A 357 1.01 -15.00 9.13
C SER A 357 2.25 -15.51 8.36
N SER A 358 2.47 -15.01 7.15
CA SER A 358 3.57 -15.48 6.31
C SER A 358 4.94 -15.10 6.86
N LEU A 359 5.91 -15.99 6.64
CA LEU A 359 7.31 -15.80 7.02
C LEU A 359 8.08 -14.89 6.05
N GLY A 360 7.41 -14.38 5.03
CA GLY A 360 7.90 -13.46 4.01
C GLY A 360 6.98 -13.45 2.79
N GLU A 361 6.82 -12.29 2.16
CA GLU A 361 5.97 -12.08 0.98
C GLU A 361 6.69 -11.26 -0.08
N GLY A 362 6.52 -11.67 -1.34
CA GLY A 362 7.02 -10.89 -2.47
C GLY A 362 6.10 -9.73 -2.87
N GLN A 363 4.80 -9.79 -2.49
CA GLN A 363 3.81 -8.73 -2.66
C GLN A 363 2.58 -8.91 -1.75
N CYS A 364 2.02 -10.11 -1.66
CA CYS A 364 0.79 -10.48 -0.97
C CYS A 364 -0.49 -9.83 -1.51
N LEU A 365 -0.87 -10.18 -2.75
CA LEU A 365 -2.09 -9.68 -3.40
C LEU A 365 -3.36 -9.73 -2.52
N PRO A 366 -3.71 -10.88 -1.87
CA PRO A 366 -4.93 -10.91 -1.06
C PRO A 366 -4.94 -9.90 0.09
N LEU A 367 -3.80 -9.68 0.75
CA LEU A 367 -3.70 -8.69 1.81
C LEU A 367 -3.97 -7.27 1.28
N MET A 368 -3.36 -6.92 0.14
CA MET A 368 -3.56 -5.63 -0.53
C MET A 368 -5.01 -5.44 -0.99
N GLU A 369 -5.66 -6.47 -1.54
CA GLU A 369 -7.05 -6.45 -2.00
C GLU A 369 -8.02 -6.16 -0.85
N PHE A 370 -7.86 -6.83 0.30
CA PHE A 370 -8.67 -6.59 1.49
C PHE A 370 -8.43 -5.19 2.06
N MET A 371 -7.17 -4.78 2.19
CA MET A 371 -6.83 -3.42 2.67
C MET A 371 -7.36 -2.34 1.73
N ALA A 372 -7.33 -2.57 0.40
CA ALA A 372 -7.93 -1.66 -0.58
C ALA A 372 -9.45 -1.48 -0.39
N CYS A 373 -10.10 -2.41 0.30
CA CYS A 373 -11.52 -2.35 0.67
C CYS A 373 -11.74 -1.93 2.13
N GLY A 374 -10.75 -1.32 2.79
CA GLY A 374 -10.87 -0.84 4.16
C GLY A 374 -10.95 -1.96 5.20
N LYS A 375 -10.18 -3.04 5.00
CA LYS A 375 -10.04 -4.11 6.01
C LYS A 375 -8.66 -4.01 6.64
N PRO A 376 -8.55 -3.49 7.87
CA PRO A 376 -7.27 -3.39 8.55
C PRO A 376 -6.62 -4.77 8.71
N ALA A 377 -5.31 -4.79 8.73
CA ALA A 377 -4.55 -6.03 8.75
C ALA A 377 -4.15 -6.49 10.16
N ILE A 378 -3.97 -7.81 10.33
CA ILE A 378 -3.14 -8.38 11.38
C ILE A 378 -1.98 -9.05 10.63
N ALA A 379 -0.80 -8.45 10.63
CA ALA A 379 0.29 -8.87 9.77
C ALA A 379 1.66 -8.44 10.33
N PRO A 380 2.75 -9.14 9.98
CA PRO A 380 4.09 -8.65 10.26
C PRO A 380 4.45 -7.50 9.29
N ARG A 381 5.32 -6.62 9.74
CA ARG A 381 5.94 -5.58 8.92
C ARG A 381 7.32 -6.06 8.49
N ASN A 382 7.37 -6.84 7.40
CA ASN A 382 8.61 -7.37 6.85
C ASN A 382 8.49 -7.60 5.34
N THR A 383 9.62 -7.73 4.65
CA THR A 383 9.74 -8.00 3.22
C THR A 383 8.89 -7.01 2.38
N ALA A 384 8.11 -7.46 1.42
CA ALA A 384 7.26 -6.56 0.62
C ALA A 384 6.16 -5.85 1.42
N MET A 385 5.77 -6.38 2.57
CA MET A 385 4.73 -5.78 3.42
C MET A 385 5.20 -4.47 4.08
N GLU A 386 6.50 -4.23 4.22
CA GLU A 386 7.05 -2.95 4.68
C GLU A 386 6.63 -1.75 3.80
N ASP A 387 6.27 -2.00 2.55
CA ASP A 387 5.87 -0.94 1.63
C ASP A 387 4.49 -0.34 1.96
N TYR A 388 3.64 -1.07 2.71
CA TYR A 388 2.24 -0.67 2.92
C TYR A 388 1.64 -1.07 4.28
N ILE A 389 2.41 -1.67 5.20
CA ILE A 389 1.98 -2.04 6.57
C ILE A 389 2.69 -1.18 7.60
N ASP A 390 1.92 -0.55 8.47
CA ASP A 390 2.34 0.12 9.70
C ASP A 390 1.22 0.10 10.75
N GLU A 391 1.43 0.75 11.88
CA GLU A 391 0.54 0.77 13.02
C GLU A 391 -0.80 1.49 12.77
N GLU A 392 -0.88 2.35 11.73
CA GLU A 392 -2.11 3.04 11.35
C GLU A 392 -3.09 2.14 10.59
N VAL A 393 -2.56 1.10 9.91
CA VAL A 393 -3.36 0.22 9.05
C VAL A 393 -3.39 -1.22 9.52
N ALA A 394 -2.57 -1.57 10.52
CA ALA A 394 -2.42 -2.95 10.97
C ALA A 394 -2.13 -3.08 12.47
N PHE A 395 -2.50 -4.22 13.03
CA PHE A 395 -1.97 -4.74 14.29
C PHE A 395 -0.71 -5.51 13.97
N ILE A 396 0.44 -4.92 14.27
CA ILE A 396 1.75 -5.46 13.85
C ILE A 396 2.10 -6.71 14.65
N VAL A 397 2.49 -7.75 13.94
CA VAL A 397 3.00 -8.99 14.52
C VAL A 397 4.53 -8.95 14.50
N ALA A 398 5.15 -9.03 15.67
CA ALA A 398 6.59 -9.06 15.79
C ALA A 398 7.19 -10.28 15.07
N SER A 399 8.35 -10.10 14.45
CA SER A 399 9.08 -11.16 13.77
C SER A 399 10.58 -10.99 13.92
N SER A 400 11.33 -12.07 13.76
CA SER A 400 12.78 -12.10 13.78
C SER A 400 13.32 -12.87 12.57
N GLU A 401 14.45 -12.43 12.04
CA GLU A 401 15.12 -13.13 10.94
C GLU A 401 15.65 -14.49 11.38
N GLU A 402 15.48 -15.48 10.52
CA GLU A 402 16.10 -16.80 10.66
C GLU A 402 16.65 -17.29 9.31
N PRO A 403 17.82 -17.98 9.29
CA PRO A 403 18.37 -18.54 8.06
C PRO A 403 17.41 -19.54 7.39
N CYS A 404 17.34 -19.48 6.05
CA CYS A 404 16.55 -20.41 5.28
C CYS A 404 17.21 -20.72 3.91
N CYS A 405 16.63 -21.68 3.19
CA CYS A 405 17.05 -22.04 1.84
C CYS A 405 16.23 -21.25 0.81
N TRP A 406 16.83 -20.99 -0.36
CA TRP A 406 16.05 -20.53 -1.51
C TRP A 406 14.97 -21.54 -1.90
N PRO A 407 13.82 -21.07 -2.39
CA PRO A 407 12.81 -22.00 -2.91
C PRO A 407 13.38 -22.89 -4.01
N HIS A 408 13.02 -24.17 -3.96
CA HIS A 408 13.42 -25.17 -4.95
C HIS A 408 14.92 -25.50 -5.01
N ASP A 409 15.75 -24.95 -4.14
CA ASP A 409 17.15 -25.36 -4.01
C ASP A 409 17.21 -26.79 -3.43
N SER A 410 17.53 -27.74 -4.30
CA SER A 410 17.61 -29.16 -3.94
C SER A 410 18.74 -29.47 -2.94
N ARG A 411 19.72 -28.58 -2.82
CA ARG A 411 20.86 -28.73 -1.92
C ARG A 411 20.52 -28.36 -0.48
N MET A 412 19.42 -27.62 -0.27
CA MET A 412 18.95 -27.12 1.03
C MET A 412 20.02 -26.28 1.78
N VAL A 413 20.79 -25.49 1.04
CA VAL A 413 21.83 -24.62 1.61
C VAL A 413 21.17 -23.34 2.11
N HIS A 414 21.48 -22.93 3.34
CA HIS A 414 20.98 -21.70 3.95
C HIS A 414 21.72 -20.50 3.36
N ARG A 415 21.13 -19.88 2.35
CA ARG A 415 21.67 -18.72 1.61
C ARG A 415 20.79 -17.47 1.72
N ALA A 416 19.67 -17.58 2.39
CA ALA A 416 18.70 -16.51 2.53
C ALA A 416 18.17 -16.44 3.96
N HIS A 417 17.43 -15.39 4.25
CA HIS A 417 16.69 -15.23 5.50
C HIS A 417 15.19 -15.12 5.22
N ARG A 418 14.40 -15.58 6.19
CA ARG A 418 12.96 -15.37 6.29
C ARG A 418 12.63 -14.85 7.69
N HIS A 419 11.42 -14.44 7.92
CA HIS A 419 11.01 -13.84 9.19
C HIS A 419 10.12 -14.80 9.99
N ARG A 420 10.66 -15.37 11.07
CA ARG A 420 9.87 -16.16 12.01
C ARG A 420 9.00 -15.24 12.85
N LEU A 421 7.68 -15.49 12.88
CA LEU A 421 6.75 -14.70 13.69
C LEU A 421 6.84 -15.06 15.17
N ASP A 422 6.71 -14.06 16.03
CA ASP A 422 6.45 -14.26 17.45
C ASP A 422 4.98 -14.66 17.64
N TRP A 423 4.77 -15.88 18.09
CA TRP A 423 3.43 -16.44 18.28
C TRP A 423 2.61 -15.68 19.34
N ALA A 424 3.24 -15.22 20.43
CA ALA A 424 2.56 -14.45 21.47
C ALA A 424 2.13 -13.08 20.94
N SER A 425 2.98 -12.42 20.15
CA SER A 425 2.65 -11.18 19.48
C SER A 425 1.47 -11.36 18.50
N LEU A 426 1.41 -12.46 17.74
CA LEU A 426 0.27 -12.75 16.86
C LEU A 426 -1.03 -12.91 17.65
N ARG A 427 -1.01 -13.67 18.75
CA ARG A 427 -2.16 -13.82 19.65
C ARG A 427 -2.62 -12.48 20.23
N ASP A 428 -1.68 -11.65 20.67
CA ASP A 428 -1.98 -10.38 21.32
C ASP A 428 -2.47 -9.33 20.29
N ALA A 429 -1.95 -9.33 19.07
CA ALA A 429 -2.46 -8.54 17.94
C ALA A 429 -3.93 -8.91 17.61
N LEU A 430 -4.26 -10.21 17.60
CA LEU A 430 -5.65 -10.69 17.44
C LEU A 430 -6.55 -10.18 18.57
N ARG A 431 -6.12 -10.25 19.82
CA ARG A 431 -6.88 -9.73 20.98
C ARG A 431 -7.08 -8.22 20.90
N ALA A 432 -6.04 -7.47 20.56
CA ALA A 432 -6.10 -6.02 20.40
C ALA A 432 -7.09 -5.62 19.29
N SER A 433 -7.06 -6.29 18.15
CA SER A 433 -7.99 -6.02 17.05
C SER A 433 -9.45 -6.28 17.43
N TYR A 434 -9.72 -7.33 18.21
CA TYR A 434 -11.06 -7.62 18.70
C TYR A 434 -11.56 -6.54 19.68
N GLN A 435 -10.68 -6.05 20.56
CA GLN A 435 -11.01 -4.96 21.46
C GLN A 435 -11.37 -3.69 20.69
N VAL A 436 -10.62 -3.37 19.65
CA VAL A 436 -10.92 -2.22 18.76
C VAL A 436 -12.27 -2.43 18.08
N ALA A 437 -12.53 -3.58 17.46
CA ALA A 437 -13.81 -3.84 16.80
C ALA A 437 -15.02 -3.81 17.75
N THR A 438 -14.84 -4.13 19.04
CA THR A 438 -15.96 -4.22 20.02
C THR A 438 -16.13 -3.00 20.89
N ARG A 439 -15.09 -2.20 21.09
CA ARG A 439 -15.08 -1.12 22.10
C ARG A 439 -14.65 0.23 21.53
N ASP A 440 -14.03 0.27 20.35
CA ASP A 440 -13.49 1.49 19.75
C ASP A 440 -13.76 1.53 18.23
N PRO A 441 -15.03 1.72 17.84
CA PRO A 441 -15.42 1.75 16.44
C PRO A 441 -14.79 2.91 15.66
N GLU A 442 -14.49 4.02 16.32
CA GLU A 442 -13.85 5.18 15.69
C GLU A 442 -12.43 4.82 15.24
N ARG A 443 -11.65 4.20 16.10
CA ARG A 443 -10.31 3.72 15.75
C ARG A 443 -10.37 2.68 14.64
N TYR A 444 -11.35 1.78 14.65
CA TYR A 444 -11.52 0.84 13.54
C TYR A 444 -11.77 1.55 12.21
N LEU A 445 -12.67 2.54 12.19
CA LEU A 445 -13.00 3.29 10.98
C LEU A 445 -11.79 4.11 10.50
N HIS A 446 -11.02 4.70 11.42
CA HIS A 446 -9.77 5.37 11.08
C HIS A 446 -8.80 4.41 10.39
N MET A 447 -8.49 3.26 11.00
CA MET A 447 -7.62 2.24 10.41
C MET A 447 -8.13 1.73 9.06
N ALA A 448 -9.44 1.59 8.90
CA ALA A 448 -10.05 1.15 7.65
C ALA A 448 -9.87 2.17 6.52
N ASN A 449 -10.08 3.45 6.80
CA ASN A 449 -9.88 4.53 5.84
C ASN A 449 -8.40 4.69 5.48
N GLU A 450 -7.51 4.61 6.48
CA GLU A 450 -6.07 4.64 6.25
C GLU A 450 -5.59 3.45 5.41
N SER A 451 -6.19 2.26 5.59
CA SER A 451 -5.89 1.10 4.74
C SER A 451 -6.23 1.37 3.27
N ILE A 452 -7.38 1.99 2.99
CA ILE A 452 -7.78 2.40 1.62
C ILE A 452 -6.77 3.42 1.07
N ARG A 453 -6.45 4.45 1.84
CA ARG A 453 -5.50 5.49 1.45
C ARG A 453 -4.12 4.88 1.14
N ARG A 454 -3.60 4.05 2.04
CA ARG A 454 -2.31 3.40 1.89
C ARG A 454 -2.23 2.55 0.62
N GLN A 455 -3.30 1.80 0.29
CA GLN A 455 -3.33 1.02 -0.93
C GLN A 455 -3.50 1.88 -2.19
N ARG A 456 -4.21 3.00 -2.13
CA ARG A 456 -4.25 3.98 -3.21
C ARG A 456 -2.85 4.48 -3.55
N ASP A 457 -2.10 4.89 -2.53
CA ASP A 457 -0.79 5.51 -2.68
C ASP A 457 0.32 4.49 -3.05
N ASN A 458 0.08 3.20 -2.77
CA ASN A 458 1.01 2.11 -3.12
C ASN A 458 0.66 1.43 -4.45
N ALA A 459 -0.62 1.11 -4.69
CA ALA A 459 -1.07 0.14 -5.69
C ALA A 459 -2.27 0.63 -6.51
N SER A 460 -2.37 1.93 -6.82
CA SER A 460 -3.34 2.47 -7.76
C SER A 460 -2.84 2.39 -9.20
N HIS A 461 -3.80 2.45 -10.15
CA HIS A 461 -3.51 2.57 -11.58
C HIS A 461 -2.59 3.76 -11.89
N TRP A 462 -2.79 4.87 -11.19
CA TRP A 462 -1.98 6.07 -11.40
C TRP A 462 -0.51 5.84 -11.03
N VAL A 463 -0.25 5.25 -9.85
CA VAL A 463 1.11 4.94 -9.39
C VAL A 463 1.83 3.99 -10.35
N ALA A 464 1.13 2.94 -10.80
CA ALA A 464 1.69 2.00 -11.75
C ALA A 464 1.99 2.66 -13.10
N LEU A 465 1.07 3.49 -13.60
CA LEU A 465 1.21 4.17 -14.89
C LEU A 465 2.39 5.15 -14.90
N GLU A 466 2.57 5.92 -13.82
CA GLU A 466 3.70 6.83 -13.65
C GLU A 466 5.03 6.07 -13.66
N LYS A 467 5.16 5.08 -12.79
CA LYS A 467 6.40 4.29 -12.66
C LYS A 467 6.76 3.58 -13.98
N LEU A 468 5.78 2.95 -14.64
CA LEU A 468 6.00 2.29 -15.91
C LEU A 468 6.30 3.28 -17.04
N GLY A 469 5.60 4.43 -17.10
CA GLY A 469 5.82 5.47 -18.08
C GLY A 469 7.25 6.00 -18.06
N VAL A 470 7.77 6.29 -16.87
CA VAL A 470 9.16 6.70 -16.64
C VAL A 470 10.14 5.60 -17.03
N PHE A 471 9.90 4.38 -16.58
CA PHE A 471 10.80 3.25 -16.81
C PHE A 471 10.95 2.90 -18.30
N PHE A 472 9.90 3.09 -19.10
CA PHE A 472 9.94 2.87 -20.54
C PHE A 472 10.33 4.11 -21.34
N GLY A 473 10.60 5.24 -20.69
CA GLY A 473 10.93 6.51 -21.35
C GLY A 473 9.77 7.07 -22.21
N LEU A 474 8.53 6.67 -21.91
CA LEU A 474 7.31 7.12 -22.61
C LEU A 474 6.69 8.34 -21.93
N ARG A 475 7.02 8.53 -20.69
CA ARG A 475 6.89 9.78 -19.95
C ARG A 475 8.31 10.15 -19.56
N GLN A 476 8.64 11.40 -19.72
CA GLN A 476 9.80 11.87 -18.98
C GLN A 476 9.52 11.51 -17.52
N PRO A 477 10.53 11.04 -16.71
CA PRO A 477 10.41 11.09 -15.27
C PRO A 477 9.79 12.43 -15.02
N PRO A 478 8.71 12.58 -14.19
CA PRO A 478 8.20 13.90 -13.94
C PRO A 478 9.47 14.70 -13.82
N GLU A 479 9.76 15.45 -14.86
CA GLU A 479 10.84 16.36 -14.78
C GLU A 479 10.47 17.05 -13.49
N VAL A 480 11.25 16.80 -12.43
CA VAL A 480 11.65 17.99 -11.74
C VAL A 480 12.02 18.87 -12.90
N HIS A 481 11.04 19.63 -13.42
CA HIS A 481 11.29 20.86 -14.07
C HIS A 481 11.90 21.69 -12.92
N LEU A 482 13.13 21.41 -12.68
CA LEU A 482 14.13 22.44 -12.80
C LEU A 482 13.83 23.04 -14.17
N GLN A 483 12.74 23.85 -14.20
CA GLN A 483 12.51 24.82 -15.24
C GLN A 483 13.88 25.40 -15.49
N GLN A 484 14.22 25.50 -16.76
CA GLN A 484 15.31 26.36 -17.20
C GLN A 484 15.55 27.37 -16.13
N GLN A 485 16.62 27.12 -15.36
CA GLN A 485 17.05 28.05 -14.35
C GLN A 485 17.07 29.38 -15.06
N PRO A 486 16.31 30.38 -14.59
CA PRO A 486 16.73 31.73 -14.87
C PRO A 486 18.15 31.71 -14.34
N GLU A 487 19.16 31.91 -15.18
CA GLU A 487 20.60 32.00 -14.96
C GLU A 487 20.99 31.55 -13.54
N GLU A 488 21.70 30.42 -13.39
CA GLU A 488 22.11 29.75 -12.16
C GLU A 488 22.13 30.70 -10.93
N LEU A 489 20.99 30.85 -10.26
CA LEU A 489 21.05 31.28 -8.89
C LEU A 489 21.80 30.17 -8.17
N PRO A 490 22.95 30.45 -7.54
CA PRO A 490 23.74 29.45 -6.85
C PRO A 490 22.79 28.62 -5.99
N SER A 491 22.86 27.30 -6.09
CA SER A 491 21.99 26.37 -5.34
C SER A 491 22.11 26.75 -3.87
N LEU A 492 21.09 27.46 -3.36
CA LEU A 492 21.10 27.93 -1.99
C LEU A 492 21.16 26.70 -1.07
N PRO A 493 22.02 26.70 -0.04
CA PRO A 493 22.17 25.57 0.87
C PRO A 493 20.82 25.12 1.47
N MET A 494 20.62 23.81 1.64
CA MET A 494 19.39 23.25 2.24
C MET A 494 19.21 23.60 3.71
N ASP A 495 20.28 24.00 4.38
CA ASP A 495 20.34 24.43 5.77
C ASP A 495 19.89 25.88 6.01
N LEU A 496 19.44 26.58 4.99
CA LEU A 496 18.79 27.87 5.17
C LEU A 496 17.38 27.70 5.78
N PRO A 497 16.97 28.56 6.72
CA PRO A 497 15.70 28.44 7.44
C PRO A 497 14.48 28.17 6.57
N ASN A 498 14.28 28.96 5.52
CA ASN A 498 13.11 28.79 4.63
C ASN A 498 13.14 27.48 3.84
N ARG A 499 14.32 27.02 3.42
CA ARG A 499 14.44 25.76 2.68
C ARG A 499 14.26 24.55 3.59
N CYS A 500 14.81 24.62 4.80
CA CYS A 500 14.60 23.61 5.81
C CYS A 500 13.11 23.51 6.16
N GLY A 501 12.42 24.63 6.33
CA GLY A 501 10.99 24.64 6.59
C GLY A 501 10.13 24.13 5.44
N LEU A 502 10.52 24.42 4.19
CA LEU A 502 9.85 23.81 3.03
C LEU A 502 10.07 22.30 2.96
N HIS A 503 11.29 21.83 3.24
CA HIS A 503 11.59 20.40 3.31
C HIS A 503 10.77 19.71 4.41
N ASP A 504 10.68 20.33 5.59
CA ASP A 504 9.84 19.89 6.70
C ASP A 504 8.36 19.76 6.29
N ALA A 505 7.81 20.75 5.58
CA ALA A 505 6.44 20.73 5.07
C ALA A 505 6.22 19.60 4.05
N VAL A 506 7.16 19.40 3.11
CA VAL A 506 7.10 18.30 2.14
C VAL A 506 7.09 16.93 2.84
N MET A 507 7.89 16.77 3.90
CA MET A 507 7.88 15.56 4.72
C MET A 507 6.55 15.36 5.48
N SER A 508 5.82 16.44 5.78
CA SER A 508 4.45 16.39 6.33
C SER A 508 3.37 16.18 5.25
N GLY A 509 3.75 15.94 4.00
CA GLY A 509 2.82 15.66 2.90
C GLY A 509 2.31 16.87 2.14
N TRP A 510 2.90 18.07 2.32
CA TRP A 510 2.58 19.26 1.55
C TRP A 510 3.22 19.26 0.17
N PHE A 511 2.55 19.91 -0.79
CA PHE A 511 3.07 20.19 -2.15
C PHE A 511 3.60 18.97 -2.89
N ASN A 512 2.91 17.83 -2.76
CA ASN A 512 3.30 16.61 -3.45
C ASN A 512 2.93 16.69 -4.94
N THR A 513 3.87 17.16 -5.75
CA THR A 513 3.68 17.29 -7.21
C THR A 513 3.51 15.94 -7.91
N HIS A 514 3.98 14.84 -7.32
CA HIS A 514 3.88 13.49 -7.91
C HIS A 514 2.46 12.91 -7.76
N THR A 515 1.79 13.19 -6.64
CA THR A 515 0.42 12.73 -6.41
C THR A 515 -0.63 13.76 -6.80
N GLY A 516 -0.20 15.01 -7.06
CA GLY A 516 -1.09 16.15 -7.25
C GLY A 516 -1.77 16.59 -5.95
N GLU A 517 -1.27 16.17 -4.79
CA GLU A 517 -1.84 16.54 -3.49
C GLU A 517 -1.22 17.83 -2.98
N LEU A 518 -2.06 18.82 -2.75
CA LEU A 518 -1.66 20.07 -2.10
C LEU A 518 -1.22 19.81 -0.65
N VAL A 519 -1.95 18.94 0.02
CA VAL A 519 -1.57 18.25 1.26
C VAL A 519 -2.08 16.81 1.18
N SER A 520 -1.50 15.91 1.92
CA SER A 520 -1.92 14.49 1.95
C SER A 520 -3.44 14.37 2.16
N GLY A 521 -4.14 13.74 1.21
CA GLY A 521 -5.60 13.61 1.21
C GLY A 521 -6.36 14.71 0.44
N PHE A 522 -5.72 15.81 0.04
CA PHE A 522 -6.34 16.88 -0.74
C PHE A 522 -5.73 16.98 -2.14
N ARG A 523 -6.20 16.15 -3.04
CA ARG A 523 -5.71 16.06 -4.42
C ARG A 523 -6.37 17.13 -5.32
N ILE A 524 -5.56 17.69 -6.21
CA ILE A 524 -5.94 18.61 -7.29
C ILE A 524 -5.77 17.91 -8.64
N ALA A 525 -6.77 17.99 -9.48
CA ALA A 525 -6.77 17.48 -10.86
C ALA A 525 -7.00 18.63 -11.85
N SER A 526 -6.70 18.40 -13.12
CA SER A 526 -6.81 19.42 -14.17
C SER A 526 -8.25 19.85 -14.49
N ASP A 527 -9.23 19.06 -14.10
CA ASP A 527 -10.67 19.36 -14.24
C ASP A 527 -11.29 19.95 -12.96
N ASP A 528 -10.48 20.20 -11.92
CA ASP A 528 -10.95 20.84 -10.71
C ASP A 528 -11.12 22.36 -10.89
N VAL A 529 -12.10 22.91 -10.18
CA VAL A 529 -12.31 24.33 -9.96
C VAL A 529 -11.96 24.63 -8.51
N VAL A 530 -10.81 25.23 -8.31
CA VAL A 530 -10.26 25.57 -6.99
C VAL A 530 -10.56 27.03 -6.65
N VAL A 531 -11.02 27.27 -5.42
CA VAL A 531 -11.09 28.62 -4.86
C VAL A 531 -10.16 28.69 -3.65
N ASP A 532 -9.13 29.52 -3.74
CA ASP A 532 -8.13 29.77 -2.68
C ASP A 532 -8.43 31.10 -2.02
N VAL A 533 -8.96 31.08 -0.79
CA VAL A 533 -9.43 32.25 -0.06
C VAL A 533 -8.40 32.67 0.98
N GLY A 534 -7.98 33.93 0.95
CA GLY A 534 -6.84 34.39 1.72
C GLY A 534 -5.53 33.86 1.14
N CYS A 535 -5.34 34.00 -0.17
CA CYS A 535 -4.25 33.34 -0.88
C CYS A 535 -2.82 33.80 -0.49
N GLY A 536 -2.68 34.94 0.18
CA GLY A 536 -1.41 35.46 0.66
C GLY A 536 -0.34 35.55 -0.42
N SER A 537 0.75 34.80 -0.25
CA SER A 537 1.85 34.69 -1.23
C SER A 537 1.54 33.75 -2.42
N GLY A 538 0.39 33.07 -2.43
CA GLY A 538 -0.10 32.23 -3.53
C GLY A 538 0.47 30.82 -3.59
N GLY A 539 0.99 30.28 -2.49
CA GLY A 539 1.58 28.94 -2.47
C GLY A 539 0.61 27.86 -2.96
N ALA A 540 -0.61 27.82 -2.44
CA ALA A 540 -1.66 26.90 -2.86
C ALA A 540 -2.14 27.19 -4.29
N SER A 541 -2.41 28.45 -4.62
CA SER A 541 -2.83 28.86 -5.98
C SER A 541 -1.84 28.43 -7.05
N LEU A 542 -0.53 28.65 -6.81
CA LEU A 542 0.55 28.25 -7.74
C LEU A 542 0.64 26.72 -7.89
N PHE A 543 0.47 25.98 -6.80
CA PHE A 543 0.44 24.52 -6.85
C PHE A 543 -0.74 24.04 -7.68
N CYS A 544 -1.96 24.53 -7.40
CA CYS A 544 -3.18 24.12 -8.10
C CYS A 544 -3.11 24.47 -9.60
N ALA A 545 -2.61 25.65 -9.95
CA ALA A 545 -2.42 26.04 -11.34
C ALA A 545 -1.44 25.13 -12.10
N ARG A 546 -0.37 24.67 -11.44
CA ARG A 546 0.58 23.70 -12.02
C ARG A 546 -0.05 22.33 -12.28
N GLN A 547 -1.09 21.94 -11.51
CA GLN A 547 -1.87 20.73 -11.77
C GLN A 547 -2.87 20.90 -12.93
N GLY A 548 -2.94 22.10 -13.53
CA GLY A 548 -3.85 22.40 -14.65
C GLY A 548 -5.27 22.78 -14.23
N ALA A 549 -5.53 22.95 -12.93
CA ALA A 549 -6.86 23.31 -12.43
C ALA A 549 -7.24 24.75 -12.80
N THR A 550 -8.56 25.03 -12.87
CA THR A 550 -9.07 26.38 -12.86
C THR A 550 -8.96 26.95 -11.45
N VAL A 551 -8.29 28.11 -11.28
CA VAL A 551 -7.99 28.66 -9.95
C VAL A 551 -8.58 30.07 -9.80
N TYR A 552 -9.50 30.24 -8.86
CA TYR A 552 -9.88 31.53 -8.33
C TYR A 552 -9.11 31.76 -7.05
N PHE A 553 -8.42 32.88 -6.93
CA PHE A 553 -7.65 33.22 -5.74
C PHE A 553 -8.02 34.61 -5.24
N SER A 554 -8.26 34.72 -3.94
CA SER A 554 -8.72 35.98 -3.32
C SER A 554 -7.88 36.38 -2.12
N ASP A 555 -7.71 37.66 -1.94
CA ASP A 555 -7.11 38.31 -0.76
C ASP A 555 -7.71 39.69 -0.58
N LEU A 556 -7.63 40.24 0.63
CA LEU A 556 -8.06 41.62 0.93
C LEU A 556 -7.13 42.67 0.26
N GLU A 557 -5.86 42.31 0.09
CA GLU A 557 -4.82 43.19 -0.37
C GLU A 557 -4.56 43.06 -1.88
N GLU A 558 -4.92 44.12 -2.64
CA GLU A 558 -4.76 44.17 -4.10
C GLU A 558 -3.33 43.87 -4.57
N HIS A 559 -2.32 44.35 -3.81
CA HIS A 559 -0.92 44.13 -4.16
C HIS A 559 -0.51 42.64 -4.09
N LYS A 560 -1.08 41.84 -3.16
CA LYS A 560 -0.88 40.41 -3.08
C LYS A 560 -1.48 39.70 -4.29
N ILE A 561 -2.71 40.06 -4.66
CA ILE A 561 -3.39 39.56 -5.85
C ILE A 561 -2.56 39.83 -7.11
N ALA A 562 -2.06 41.06 -7.28
CA ALA A 562 -1.22 41.44 -8.43
C ALA A 562 0.08 40.58 -8.48
N LYS A 563 0.74 40.35 -7.36
CA LYS A 563 1.97 39.56 -7.24
C LYS A 563 1.72 38.09 -7.55
N VAL A 564 0.63 37.52 -7.05
CA VAL A 564 0.25 36.14 -7.35
C VAL A 564 -0.12 35.96 -8.82
N ALA A 565 -0.89 36.90 -9.41
CA ALA A 565 -1.24 36.89 -10.83
C ALA A 565 0.00 36.96 -11.73
N GLU A 566 1.01 37.77 -11.38
CA GLU A 566 2.27 37.81 -12.11
C GLU A 566 3.02 36.47 -12.09
N ARG A 567 3.09 35.81 -10.94
CA ARG A 567 3.71 34.50 -10.77
C ARG A 567 2.93 33.40 -11.52
N LEU A 568 1.61 33.47 -11.57
CA LEU A 568 0.74 32.51 -12.30
C LEU A 568 0.92 32.63 -13.82
N LYS A 569 1.16 33.82 -14.37
CA LYS A 569 1.48 34.01 -15.81
C LYS A 569 2.69 33.20 -16.26
N VAL A 570 3.67 33.03 -15.38
CA VAL A 570 4.88 32.24 -15.68
C VAL A 570 4.57 30.75 -15.81
N ILE A 571 3.50 30.26 -15.15
CA ILE A 571 3.08 28.84 -15.21
C ILE A 571 2.39 28.52 -16.56
N GLY A 572 1.84 29.52 -17.25
CA GLY A 572 1.18 29.33 -18.53
C GLY A 572 -0.23 28.71 -18.42
N ASN A 573 -0.86 28.80 -17.27
CA ASN A 573 -2.26 28.39 -17.09
C ASN A 573 -3.16 29.65 -17.15
N ASP A 574 -3.88 29.81 -18.27
CA ASP A 574 -4.77 30.96 -18.50
C ASP A 574 -6.10 30.91 -17.69
N GLN A 575 -6.35 29.81 -16.96
CA GLN A 575 -7.55 29.62 -16.16
C GLN A 575 -7.34 30.05 -14.68
N CYS A 576 -6.67 31.18 -14.48
CA CYS A 576 -6.38 31.70 -13.13
C CYS A 576 -6.94 33.13 -12.98
N PHE A 577 -7.80 33.34 -11.98
CA PHE A 577 -8.56 34.57 -11.80
C PHE A 577 -8.37 35.14 -10.40
N GLY A 578 -7.79 36.34 -10.30
CA GLY A 578 -7.57 37.04 -9.05
C GLY A 578 -8.77 37.91 -8.64
N LEU A 579 -9.11 37.89 -7.38
CA LEU A 579 -10.25 38.61 -6.79
C LEU A 579 -9.79 39.40 -5.56
N VAL A 580 -10.05 40.70 -5.52
CA VAL A 580 -9.87 41.47 -4.30
C VAL A 580 -11.18 41.43 -3.51
N SER A 581 -11.17 40.84 -2.31
CA SER A 581 -12.39 40.61 -1.51
C SER A 581 -12.08 40.48 -0.04
N ASP A 582 -12.97 40.99 0.79
CA ASP A 582 -13.03 40.74 2.23
C ASP A 582 -13.80 39.49 2.61
N THR A 583 -14.16 38.69 1.62
CA THR A 583 -14.93 37.41 1.76
C THR A 583 -16.37 37.62 2.29
N ASN A 584 -16.93 38.82 2.16
CA ASN A 584 -18.27 39.12 2.72
C ASN A 584 -19.16 39.99 1.78
N PRO A 585 -19.81 39.36 0.75
CA PRO A 585 -19.62 37.99 0.21
C PRO A 585 -18.47 37.93 -0.80
N LEU A 586 -18.00 36.70 -1.09
CA LEU A 586 -17.12 36.49 -2.23
C LEU A 586 -17.87 36.74 -3.54
N PRO A 587 -17.27 37.46 -4.52
CA PRO A 587 -17.90 37.73 -5.82
C PRO A 587 -17.91 36.51 -6.75
N LEU A 588 -18.33 35.37 -6.23
CA LEU A 588 -18.42 34.07 -6.93
C LEU A 588 -19.81 33.49 -6.79
N ALA A 589 -20.22 32.74 -7.84
CA ALA A 589 -21.50 32.03 -7.84
C ALA A 589 -21.55 30.90 -6.81
N ASP A 590 -22.78 30.58 -6.36
CA ASP A 590 -23.03 29.43 -5.48
C ASP A 590 -22.59 28.14 -6.18
N GLY A 591 -21.92 27.24 -5.45
CA GLY A 591 -21.53 25.92 -5.95
C GLY A 591 -20.56 25.93 -7.14
N ILE A 592 -19.74 26.97 -7.31
CA ILE A 592 -18.76 27.03 -8.40
C ILE A 592 -17.60 26.07 -8.20
N ALA A 593 -17.15 25.89 -6.96
CA ALA A 593 -15.93 25.15 -6.63
C ALA A 593 -16.19 23.68 -6.27
N ASN A 594 -15.29 22.80 -6.67
CA ASN A 594 -15.20 21.44 -6.11
C ASN A 594 -13.99 21.26 -5.18
N ARG A 595 -13.12 22.29 -5.11
CA ARG A 595 -12.03 22.39 -4.14
C ARG A 595 -12.03 23.80 -3.54
N VAL A 596 -12.12 23.90 -2.23
CA VAL A 596 -12.06 25.16 -1.51
C VAL A 596 -10.88 25.12 -0.55
N VAL A 597 -10.02 26.10 -0.62
CA VAL A 597 -8.81 26.23 0.20
C VAL A 597 -8.92 27.52 1.01
N ALA A 598 -8.73 27.43 2.33
CA ALA A 598 -8.62 28.59 3.22
C ALA A 598 -7.61 28.26 4.31
N MET A 599 -6.40 28.78 4.15
CA MET A 599 -5.28 28.46 5.02
C MET A 599 -4.78 29.69 5.73
N GLU A 600 -4.63 29.60 7.07
CA GLU A 600 -4.07 30.67 7.91
C GLU A 600 -4.80 32.01 7.66
N MET A 601 -6.13 31.99 7.68
CA MET A 601 -6.94 33.21 7.47
C MET A 601 -8.07 33.40 8.50
N LEU A 602 -8.61 32.28 9.07
CA LEU A 602 -9.74 32.34 10.00
C LEU A 602 -9.38 32.93 11.36
N GLU A 603 -8.11 32.93 11.72
CA GLU A 603 -7.56 33.56 12.92
C GLU A 603 -7.48 35.10 12.83
N HIS A 604 -7.58 35.66 11.62
CA HIS A 604 -7.50 37.10 11.35
C HIS A 604 -8.87 37.79 11.27
N VAL A 605 -9.97 37.04 11.30
CA VAL A 605 -11.31 37.60 11.05
C VAL A 605 -12.15 37.71 12.33
N ASP A 606 -13.00 38.72 12.38
CA ASP A 606 -13.87 38.96 13.54
C ASP A 606 -14.96 37.88 13.69
N ASP A 607 -15.54 37.42 12.58
CA ASP A 607 -16.58 36.37 12.54
C ASP A 607 -16.18 35.20 11.61
N PRO A 608 -15.46 34.22 12.13
CA PRO A 608 -15.08 33.05 11.34
C PRO A 608 -16.28 32.18 10.94
N GLY A 609 -17.42 32.23 11.69
CA GLY A 609 -18.64 31.51 11.33
C GLY A 609 -19.24 32.04 10.03
N GLN A 610 -19.32 33.34 9.86
CA GLN A 610 -19.80 33.98 8.65
C GLN A 610 -18.90 33.65 7.45
N ILE A 611 -17.59 33.64 7.61
CA ILE A 611 -16.64 33.24 6.56
C ILE A 611 -16.85 31.77 6.19
N MET A 612 -16.99 30.90 7.16
CA MET A 612 -17.27 29.48 6.90
C MET A 612 -18.57 29.27 6.10
N HIS A 613 -19.64 30.01 6.40
CA HIS A 613 -20.88 29.95 5.60
C HIS A 613 -20.65 30.36 4.14
N GLU A 614 -19.82 31.37 3.92
CA GLU A 614 -19.48 31.83 2.57
C GLU A 614 -18.62 30.81 1.82
N LEU A 615 -17.62 30.20 2.47
CA LEU A 615 -16.86 29.08 1.91
C LEU A 615 -17.77 27.93 1.53
N VAL A 616 -18.74 27.58 2.36
CA VAL A 616 -19.71 26.51 2.08
C VAL A 616 -20.63 26.91 0.92
N ARG A 617 -21.06 28.17 0.80
CA ARG A 617 -21.88 28.65 -0.31
C ARG A 617 -21.24 28.42 -1.66
N ILE A 618 -19.96 28.78 -1.80
CA ILE A 618 -19.23 28.67 -3.08
C ILE A 618 -18.86 27.22 -3.47
N GLY A 619 -18.81 26.29 -2.52
CA GLY A 619 -18.57 24.89 -2.80
C GLY A 619 -19.83 24.18 -3.29
N ARG A 620 -19.71 23.35 -4.33
CA ARG A 620 -20.81 22.48 -4.79
C ARG A 620 -21.04 21.29 -3.85
N PRO A 621 -22.18 20.61 -3.87
CA PRO A 621 -22.35 19.33 -3.18
C PRO A 621 -21.22 18.37 -3.52
N GLY A 622 -20.63 17.71 -2.51
CA GLY A 622 -19.46 16.84 -2.68
C GLY A 622 -18.11 17.56 -2.75
N ALA A 623 -18.05 18.89 -2.70
CA ALA A 623 -16.79 19.65 -2.71
C ALA A 623 -15.92 19.31 -1.49
N LEU A 624 -14.60 19.25 -1.71
CA LEU A 624 -13.60 19.10 -0.66
C LEU A 624 -13.06 20.47 -0.23
N TYR A 625 -12.86 20.61 1.07
CA TYR A 625 -12.35 21.80 1.74
C TYR A 625 -11.02 21.47 2.41
N LEU A 626 -10.01 22.31 2.19
CA LEU A 626 -8.76 22.31 2.92
C LEU A 626 -8.72 23.58 3.78
N LEU A 627 -8.81 23.39 5.07
CA LEU A 627 -8.86 24.46 6.05
C LEU A 627 -7.68 24.34 7.00
N SER A 628 -6.97 25.41 7.30
CA SER A 628 -5.96 25.42 8.35
C SER A 628 -5.96 26.68 9.16
N VAL A 629 -5.59 26.55 10.43
CA VAL A 629 -5.34 27.63 11.38
C VAL A 629 -4.14 27.26 12.27
N PRO A 630 -3.47 28.22 12.92
CA PRO A 630 -2.46 27.91 13.92
C PRO A 630 -3.00 27.03 15.06
N ASP A 631 -2.18 26.08 15.55
CA ASP A 631 -2.54 25.25 16.71
C ASP A 631 -2.41 26.07 18.01
N ALA A 632 -3.45 26.05 18.84
CA ALA A 632 -3.49 26.79 20.10
C ALA A 632 -2.29 26.52 21.00
N ARG A 633 -1.73 25.31 21.00
CA ARG A 633 -0.58 24.96 21.83
C ARG A 633 0.65 25.78 21.45
N GLY A 634 0.92 25.90 20.13
CA GLY A 634 1.98 26.74 19.61
C GLY A 634 1.74 28.24 19.87
N GLU A 635 0.50 28.69 19.65
CA GLU A 635 0.11 30.10 19.84
C GLU A 635 0.19 30.57 21.30
N TYR A 636 -0.31 29.76 22.26
CA TYR A 636 -0.22 30.13 23.69
C TYR A 636 1.22 30.19 24.17
N LEU A 637 2.07 29.32 23.68
CA LEU A 637 3.49 29.37 23.98
C LEU A 637 4.14 30.65 23.41
N GLN A 638 3.81 31.04 22.16
CA GLN A 638 4.32 32.24 21.52
C GLN A 638 3.85 33.49 22.24
N LYS A 639 2.63 33.51 22.77
CA LYS A 639 2.03 34.68 23.45
C LYS A 639 2.83 35.18 24.64
N GLU A 640 3.64 34.33 25.26
CA GLU A 640 4.51 34.67 26.37
C GLU A 640 5.74 35.49 25.95
N ILE A 641 6.16 35.42 24.70
CA ILE A 641 7.41 36.00 24.24
C ILE A 641 7.27 36.90 23.02
N ALA A 642 6.22 36.73 22.24
CA ALA A 642 5.97 37.50 21.02
C ALA A 642 5.63 38.97 21.36
N ALA A 643 5.79 39.83 20.36
CA ALA A 643 5.31 41.19 20.45
C ALA A 643 3.77 41.21 20.59
N PRO A 644 3.18 42.05 21.48
CA PRO A 644 1.73 42.07 21.69
C PRO A 644 0.92 42.25 20.40
N GLU A 645 1.42 43.07 19.50
CA GLU A 645 0.82 43.39 18.20
C GLU A 645 0.58 42.15 17.33
N HIS A 646 1.31 41.06 17.56
CA HIS A 646 1.09 39.81 16.86
C HIS A 646 -0.29 39.18 17.16
N PHE A 647 -0.84 39.47 18.35
CA PHE A 647 -2.14 38.96 18.80
C PHE A 647 -3.24 40.05 18.82
N GLU A 648 -3.02 41.15 18.09
CA GLU A 648 -3.95 42.24 17.90
C GLU A 648 -4.29 42.41 16.42
N ALA A 649 -5.47 43.02 16.11
CA ALA A 649 -5.87 43.25 14.72
C ALA A 649 -4.81 44.10 13.96
N PRO A 650 -4.48 43.78 12.73
CA PRO A 650 -5.10 42.80 11.82
C PRO A 650 -4.45 41.37 11.87
N ASN A 651 -3.66 41.08 12.88
CA ASN A 651 -2.94 39.81 13.02
C ASN A 651 -3.82 38.73 13.70
N HIS A 652 -3.27 37.86 14.56
CA HIS A 652 -4.00 36.75 15.15
C HIS A 652 -4.96 37.23 16.27
N VAL A 653 -6.13 37.69 15.89
CA VAL A 653 -7.16 38.13 16.86
C VAL A 653 -7.83 36.93 17.59
N ARG A 654 -7.62 35.73 17.11
CA ARG A 654 -8.24 34.50 17.64
C ARG A 654 -7.25 33.36 17.70
N ILE A 655 -7.29 32.60 18.78
CA ILE A 655 -6.56 31.32 18.95
C ILE A 655 -7.59 30.22 18.98
N PHE A 656 -7.45 29.23 18.05
CA PHE A 656 -8.35 28.11 17.95
C PHE A 656 -7.79 26.88 18.69
N SER A 657 -8.56 26.35 19.68
CA SER A 657 -8.30 24.98 20.13
C SER A 657 -8.63 23.99 19.02
N ARG A 658 -8.11 22.76 19.14
CA ARG A 658 -8.38 21.69 18.16
C ARG A 658 -9.88 21.35 18.12
N GLU A 659 -10.56 21.43 19.24
CA GLU A 659 -11.99 21.19 19.40
C GLU A 659 -12.84 22.34 18.85
N ASP A 660 -12.45 23.59 19.11
CA ASP A 660 -13.20 24.76 18.63
C ASP A 660 -13.12 24.89 17.11
N PHE A 661 -11.95 24.58 16.52
CA PHE A 661 -11.80 24.59 15.07
C PHE A 661 -12.62 23.47 14.41
N ALA A 662 -12.59 22.26 14.95
CA ALA A 662 -13.42 21.18 14.43
C ALA A 662 -14.92 21.52 14.53
N ARG A 663 -15.35 22.05 15.66
CA ARG A 663 -16.74 22.48 15.87
C ARG A 663 -17.17 23.57 14.87
N LEU A 664 -16.34 24.54 14.61
CA LEU A 664 -16.59 25.60 13.61
C LEU A 664 -16.85 25.02 12.22
N VAL A 665 -16.07 24.02 11.83
CA VAL A 665 -16.20 23.34 10.53
C VAL A 665 -17.49 22.51 10.46
N GLU A 666 -17.82 21.79 11.53
CA GLU A 666 -19.04 20.98 11.63
C GLU A 666 -20.31 21.83 11.71
N GLU A 667 -20.31 22.92 12.45
CA GLU A 667 -21.42 23.88 12.56
C GLU A 667 -21.72 24.58 11.22
N ALA A 668 -20.72 24.72 10.35
CA ALA A 668 -20.92 25.18 8.98
C ALA A 668 -21.56 24.14 8.05
N GLY A 669 -21.81 22.91 8.53
CA GLY A 669 -22.46 21.82 7.79
C GLY A 669 -21.50 20.96 6.97
N LEU A 670 -20.20 21.01 7.22
CA LEU A 670 -19.20 20.17 6.59
C LEU A 670 -18.96 18.89 7.39
N ILE A 671 -18.62 17.80 6.69
CA ILE A 671 -18.22 16.53 7.29
C ILE A 671 -16.69 16.48 7.29
N ILE A 672 -16.08 16.40 8.46
CA ILE A 672 -14.62 16.29 8.60
C ILE A 672 -14.20 14.88 8.17
N GLU A 673 -13.34 14.78 7.14
CA GLU A 673 -12.79 13.52 6.66
C GLU A 673 -11.40 13.24 7.24
N GLN A 674 -10.62 14.28 7.51
CA GLN A 674 -9.25 14.13 7.99
C GLN A 674 -8.82 15.33 8.85
N ARG A 675 -8.03 15.06 9.89
CA ARG A 675 -7.33 16.07 10.70
C ARG A 675 -5.85 15.76 10.70
N GLN A 676 -5.02 16.81 10.55
CA GLN A 676 -3.57 16.69 10.55
C GLN A 676 -2.95 17.80 11.38
N TYR A 677 -1.77 17.54 11.88
CA TYR A 677 -0.98 18.49 12.68
C TYR A 677 0.44 18.52 12.12
N ALA A 678 1.00 19.70 11.87
CA ALA A 678 2.28 19.82 11.19
C ALA A 678 3.04 21.09 11.59
N GLY A 679 4.33 21.10 11.29
CA GLY A 679 5.16 22.30 11.34
C GLY A 679 5.81 22.58 12.69
N PHE A 680 6.17 21.55 13.47
CA PHE A 680 6.96 21.70 14.70
C PHE A 680 8.23 22.55 14.47
N TYR A 681 8.90 22.37 13.33
CA TYR A 681 10.04 23.19 12.94
C TYR A 681 9.77 24.69 13.08
N TRP A 682 8.60 25.13 12.57
CA TRP A 682 8.20 26.53 12.57
C TRP A 682 7.82 27.06 13.95
N VAL A 683 7.31 26.21 14.85
CA VAL A 683 7.04 26.60 16.23
C VAL A 683 8.34 27.04 16.92
N ILE A 684 9.38 26.20 16.85
CA ILE A 684 10.67 26.50 17.45
C ILE A 684 11.34 27.69 16.75
N TRP A 685 11.24 27.75 15.42
CA TRP A 685 11.75 28.86 14.64
C TRP A 685 11.13 30.21 15.08
N MET A 686 9.81 30.26 15.27
CA MET A 686 9.07 31.44 15.74
C MET A 686 9.49 31.84 17.16
N TYR A 687 9.70 30.85 18.03
CA TYR A 687 10.23 31.14 19.38
C TYR A 687 11.60 31.82 19.37
N LEU A 688 12.50 31.26 18.60
CA LEU A 688 13.85 31.80 18.47
C LEU A 688 13.82 33.15 17.81
N PHE A 689 12.93 33.36 16.84
CA PHE A 689 12.72 34.64 16.19
C PHE A 689 12.25 35.71 17.21
N TRP A 690 11.21 35.45 18.00
CA TRP A 690 10.72 36.36 19.01
C TRP A 690 11.75 36.66 20.10
N ALA A 691 12.48 35.63 20.53
CA ALA A 691 13.55 35.81 21.49
C ALA A 691 14.66 36.72 20.94
N TYR A 692 15.06 36.50 19.69
CA TYR A 692 16.05 37.36 19.01
C TYR A 692 15.55 38.81 18.88
N GLN A 693 14.32 39.00 18.41
CA GLN A 693 13.75 40.34 18.24
C GLN A 693 13.68 41.11 19.57
N LYS A 694 13.24 40.46 20.63
CA LYS A 694 13.18 41.03 21.97
C LYS A 694 14.55 41.47 22.49
N HIS A 695 15.60 40.68 22.23
CA HIS A 695 16.96 40.99 22.66
C HIS A 695 17.67 42.04 21.78
N SER A 696 17.37 42.11 20.52
CA SER A 696 17.95 43.04 19.58
C SER A 696 17.35 44.46 19.67
N GLY A 697 16.24 44.61 20.39
CA GLY A 697 15.56 45.91 20.55
C GLY A 697 15.00 46.47 19.22
N LEU A 698 14.82 45.64 18.22
CA LEU A 698 14.26 46.04 16.94
C LEU A 698 12.75 46.27 17.08
N PRO A 699 12.20 47.33 16.44
CA PRO A 699 10.75 47.58 16.46
C PRO A 699 10.01 46.39 15.76
N TYR A 700 8.80 46.14 16.23
CA TYR A 700 7.90 45.18 15.57
C TYR A 700 7.51 45.71 14.18
N GLU A 701 7.82 44.98 13.16
CA GLU A 701 7.49 45.34 11.78
C GLU A 701 6.45 44.38 11.13
N GLY A 702 5.69 43.62 11.92
CA GLY A 702 4.64 42.70 11.48
C GLY A 702 5.13 41.27 11.30
N ALA A 703 4.21 40.39 10.91
CA ALA A 703 4.44 38.93 10.89
C ALA A 703 5.53 38.53 9.88
N THR A 704 6.33 37.91 10.25
CA THR A 704 7.43 37.01 10.37
C THR A 704 8.04 36.45 9.08
N LEU A 705 7.28 35.79 8.20
CA LEU A 705 7.89 35.05 7.08
C LEU A 705 8.22 35.90 5.86
N ASP A 706 7.43 36.94 5.61
CA ASP A 706 7.62 37.82 4.44
C ASP A 706 8.74 38.85 4.66
N LYS A 707 9.15 39.08 5.92
CA LYS A 707 10.13 40.09 6.29
C LYS A 707 11.51 39.54 6.63
N ILE A 708 11.65 38.25 6.81
CA ILE A 708 12.94 37.63 7.05
C ILE A 708 13.56 37.20 5.73
N THR A 709 14.38 38.10 5.22
CA THR A 709 15.26 37.83 4.06
C THR A 709 16.68 37.62 4.56
N PRO A 710 17.50 36.82 3.84
CA PRO A 710 18.92 36.73 4.17
C PRO A 710 19.61 38.08 4.20
N PRO A 711 20.58 38.31 5.12
CA PRO A 711 21.15 37.31 6.02
C PRO A 711 20.25 37.07 7.24
N TYR A 712 20.11 35.78 7.61
CA TYR A 712 19.35 35.39 8.81
C TYR A 712 20.16 35.57 10.09
N PRO A 713 19.49 35.81 11.24
CA PRO A 713 20.15 35.67 12.53
C PRO A 713 20.77 34.29 12.72
N GLU A 714 21.98 34.21 13.23
CA GLU A 714 22.76 32.98 13.39
C GLU A 714 21.97 31.88 14.11
N ILE A 715 21.21 32.23 15.15
CA ILE A 715 20.41 31.25 15.91
C ILE A 715 19.31 30.57 15.06
N LEU A 716 18.76 31.26 14.07
CA LEU A 716 17.76 30.71 13.15
C LEU A 716 18.41 29.77 12.12
N GLU A 717 19.61 30.13 11.65
CA GLU A 717 20.40 29.22 10.79
C GLU A 717 20.85 27.97 11.55
N ASP A 718 21.30 28.11 12.79
CA ASP A 718 21.71 26.99 13.62
C ASP A 718 20.56 26.04 13.93
N TRP A 719 19.37 26.57 14.17
CA TRP A 719 18.16 25.76 14.30
C TRP A 719 17.87 24.97 13.01
N ALA A 720 17.92 25.59 11.85
CA ALA A 720 17.72 24.93 10.58
C ALA A 720 18.74 23.80 10.34
N LYS A 721 20.01 24.06 10.60
CA LYS A 721 21.09 23.06 10.51
C LYS A 721 20.86 21.89 11.46
N MET A 722 20.47 22.18 12.71
CA MET A 722 20.19 21.15 13.71
C MET A 722 19.00 20.29 13.32
N TRP A 723 17.90 20.93 12.90
CA TRP A 723 16.68 20.24 12.46
C TRP A 723 16.95 19.34 11.26
N LEU A 724 17.67 19.84 10.25
CA LEU A 724 18.04 19.05 9.08
C LEU A 724 18.88 17.82 9.46
N LYS A 725 19.80 17.94 10.42
CA LYS A 725 20.56 16.79 10.93
C LYS A 725 19.66 15.75 11.62
N ILE A 726 18.67 16.19 12.38
CA ILE A 726 17.67 15.29 13.00
C ILE A 726 16.89 14.54 11.90
N LEU A 727 16.38 15.27 10.90
CA LEU A 727 15.61 14.68 9.80
C LEU A 727 16.40 13.66 8.97
N GLN A 728 17.73 13.80 8.90
CA GLN A 728 18.63 12.88 8.18
C GLN A 728 18.96 11.61 8.97
N THR A 729 18.60 11.51 10.25
CA THR A 729 18.75 10.26 11.00
C THR A 729 17.69 9.22 10.59
N PRO A 730 17.95 7.93 10.77
CA PRO A 730 16.94 6.90 10.49
C PRO A 730 15.63 7.10 11.25
N GLU A 731 15.69 7.64 12.46
CA GLU A 731 14.55 7.95 13.33
C GLU A 731 13.93 9.34 13.05
N GLY A 732 14.56 10.15 12.22
CA GLY A 732 14.17 11.53 11.94
C GLY A 732 12.70 11.70 11.55
N PRO A 733 12.16 10.92 10.59
CA PRO A 733 10.75 11.01 10.23
C PRO A 733 9.80 10.68 11.39
N GLN A 734 10.14 9.70 12.23
CA GLN A 734 9.34 9.34 13.40
C GLN A 734 9.39 10.42 14.48
N ILE A 735 10.58 10.96 14.76
CA ILE A 735 10.75 12.09 15.69
C ILE A 735 9.93 13.29 15.23
N LYS A 736 9.99 13.61 13.93
CA LYS A 736 9.21 14.69 13.35
C LYS A 736 7.70 14.51 13.58
N ASN A 737 7.16 13.34 13.25
CA ASN A 737 5.73 13.05 13.40
C ASN A 737 5.27 13.20 14.87
N LEU A 738 6.03 12.66 15.83
CA LEU A 738 5.73 12.78 17.26
C LEU A 738 5.74 14.24 17.74
N LEU A 739 6.68 15.03 17.24
CA LEU A 739 6.79 16.44 17.59
C LEU A 739 5.68 17.28 16.92
N ASP A 740 5.31 16.98 15.69
CA ASP A 740 4.18 17.59 14.99
C ASP A 740 2.86 17.34 15.71
N GLU A 741 2.61 16.13 16.17
CA GLU A 741 1.42 15.81 16.97
C GLU A 741 1.40 16.53 18.33
N SER A 742 2.56 16.61 18.97
CA SER A 742 2.69 17.18 20.31
C SER A 742 2.61 18.70 20.32
N LEU A 743 3.25 19.35 19.36
CA LEU A 743 3.42 20.81 19.28
C LEU A 743 3.47 21.28 17.82
N ALA A 744 2.34 21.19 17.14
CA ALA A 744 2.19 21.65 15.77
C ALA A 744 2.20 23.18 15.67
N LYS A 745 2.66 23.70 14.54
CA LYS A 745 2.36 25.10 14.14
C LYS A 745 0.92 25.19 13.64
N ASN A 746 0.51 24.24 12.80
CA ASN A 746 -0.76 24.27 12.12
C ASN A 746 -1.61 23.06 12.46
N GLN A 747 -2.90 23.27 12.66
CA GLN A 747 -3.92 22.25 12.60
C GLN A 747 -4.66 22.35 11.26
N ILE A 748 -4.81 21.22 10.59
CA ILE A 748 -5.32 21.13 9.23
C ILE A 748 -6.54 20.23 9.24
N ILE A 749 -7.61 20.66 8.59
CA ILE A 749 -8.83 19.89 8.40
C ILE A 749 -9.10 19.74 6.91
N ILE A 750 -9.33 18.51 6.48
CA ILE A 750 -9.94 18.20 5.19
C ILE A 750 -11.39 17.80 5.48
N ALA A 751 -12.33 18.50 4.87
CA ALA A 751 -13.76 18.28 5.08
C ALA A 751 -14.52 18.23 3.76
N ARG A 752 -15.71 17.65 3.76
CA ARG A 752 -16.57 17.52 2.58
C ARG A 752 -17.94 18.17 2.83
N LYS A 753 -18.42 18.87 1.81
CA LYS A 753 -19.81 19.30 1.77
C LYS A 753 -20.70 18.11 1.39
N PRO A 754 -21.74 17.79 2.17
CA PRO A 754 -22.70 16.74 1.86
C PRO A 754 -23.34 16.86 0.49
#